data_57dd4a29bb31e8c0ff88d9e8f0fd500e
#
_entry.id   57dd4a29bb31e8c0ff88d9e8f0fd500e
#
_cell.length_a   1.000
_cell.length_b   1.000
_cell.length_c   1.000
_cell.angle_alpha   90.00
_cell.angle_beta   90.00
_cell.angle_gamma   90.00
#
_symmetry.space_group_name_H-M   'P 1'
#
loop_
_entity.id
_entity.type
_entity.pdbx_description
1 polymer ?
#
loop_
_entity_poly.entity_id
_entity_poly.type
_entity_poly.pdbx_seq_one_letter_code
_entity_poly.pdbx_strand_id
1 'polypeptide(L)'
;MTETSFPPGARIEVRDAEWIVRTCARLAARGDGPRYKITAVGASEFVRDEDAVFFTDLDTVSLLKPEETVLEQDMTPRFAQSRLFIEAVLRRTPLPQTEQGLSLTDGFLLDPLPYQRRPAELALKGLRPRILIADVVGLGKTLEIGLILAELIRRGRGERILVVTPQQVLEQFQHELWTRFAIPLIRLDSVGIERIQREIPAGRNPFTHYKRIIVSIDTLKNEGKYGQHLEKMDWDAVVIDESHNLIGEVSLRNKLAKLLARKTDALLLASATPHNGNSESFAELIRMLDPAAIADDRSYSAKDIEHLYIRRTKISPEVRDQMGERWPDRGPSVPVRCAATPVEEKIFEELTRVWLAQGSPAERRRAGGPVVDGKNRLFPYTLLKAFLSSHRALAKTVANRLKNARGPREIEALKTLADLTAQVTDDDSAKLDALVRLLRDEIGVRPGRGTRAVVFSESVETVRWLAEILPKRLGLTGKGAVEMMLGNGMSDQQQQEIIERFGLSDSPVRLLVTTDVTSEGVNLHRQCHHLVHYDVPWSLIRIEQRNGRIDRYGQTRQPQFRALILTSEVDGAKDDRTVAEKLLDKEETAHRSLGTAEAVTGEYRAEREERRLIQDLLAGKTVEQSLAEQQDDDPFADLFGSVDGGVLGADPLRADVPRLFDGSEAFVKEAVGTLGLLKDLEDDGEMLAFPPPPDLVHRLSVLPADYLRTHDVRRRMKVTFDRELARRKLDEARATKTMWPEIAYLSDLHPMVDWVTDKVLVRLGRQKAPVVTAHVGEAIFLIQGIYSNRLGRPTVVEWMAVASAGVLDRKMTDVLAAAGVGPKMINTGQAIDLRRLQDRVPQAVATARAHLEERRSAYEKKVVEPLDSYQNRLDEWRQLTLDGVHVSQRGRKEQSVRETVERQRRLLDSLKITGEPLLRVLAVLVPEAPDSGVVRQDGPR
;
A
#
# COMPACT_ATOMS: atom_id res chain seq x y z
N MET A 1 8.05 9.49 51.45
CA MET A 1 8.63 8.80 50.27
C MET A 1 7.62 8.98 49.14
N THR A 2 7.92 9.81 48.13
CA THR A 2 7.08 10.02 46.94
C THR A 2 7.01 8.69 46.20
N GLU A 3 5.80 8.17 46.02
CA GLU A 3 5.56 6.95 45.22
C GLU A 3 6.19 7.14 43.82
N THR A 4 7.20 6.36 43.49
CA THR A 4 7.81 6.43 42.17
C THR A 4 6.79 5.93 41.12
N SER A 5 6.26 6.82 40.31
CA SER A 5 5.34 6.50 39.25
C SER A 5 6.13 6.35 37.93
N PHE A 6 5.78 5.37 37.09
CA PHE A 6 6.35 5.15 35.75
C PHE A 6 5.27 5.47 34.70
N PRO A 7 5.01 6.75 34.40
CA PRO A 7 3.94 7.11 33.48
C PRO A 7 4.28 6.69 32.04
N PRO A 8 3.28 6.46 31.16
CA PRO A 8 3.52 6.21 29.75
C PRO A 8 4.38 7.30 29.11
N GLY A 9 5.36 6.89 28.31
CA GLY A 9 6.34 7.78 27.71
C GLY A 9 7.58 8.08 28.57
N ALA A 10 7.58 7.76 29.86
CA ALA A 10 8.75 7.91 30.71
C ALA A 10 9.92 7.07 30.19
N ARG A 11 11.14 7.63 30.33
CA ARG A 11 12.37 6.92 30.01
C ARG A 11 12.88 6.23 31.27
N ILE A 12 13.13 4.95 31.16
CA ILE A 12 13.63 4.11 32.24
C ILE A 12 14.88 3.36 31.81
N GLU A 13 15.73 3.04 32.74
CA GLU A 13 16.85 2.16 32.57
C GLU A 13 16.54 0.81 33.24
N VAL A 14 16.63 -0.27 32.48
CA VAL A 14 16.46 -1.65 32.97
C VAL A 14 17.45 -2.54 32.24
N ARG A 15 18.23 -3.36 32.99
CA ARG A 15 19.23 -4.29 32.44
C ARG A 15 20.22 -3.59 31.50
N ASP A 16 20.79 -2.47 31.94
CA ASP A 16 21.75 -1.65 31.19
C ASP A 16 21.24 -1.14 29.81
N ALA A 17 19.94 -1.14 29.60
CA ALA A 17 19.29 -0.63 28.39
C ALA A 17 18.28 0.44 28.74
N GLU A 18 18.08 1.38 27.81
CA GLU A 18 17.08 2.43 27.92
C GLU A 18 15.78 1.99 27.25
N TRP A 19 14.67 2.25 27.95
CA TRP A 19 13.33 1.88 27.52
C TRP A 19 12.35 3.05 27.68
N ILE A 20 11.32 3.07 26.84
CA ILE A 20 10.20 4.01 26.93
C ILE A 20 8.98 3.23 27.44
N VAL A 21 8.41 3.68 28.54
CA VAL A 21 7.22 3.08 29.14
C VAL A 21 6.01 3.24 28.22
N ARG A 22 5.35 2.13 27.90
CA ARG A 22 4.06 2.11 27.18
C ARG A 22 2.88 2.10 28.15
N THR A 23 2.94 1.20 29.12
CA THR A 23 1.92 1.10 30.17
C THR A 23 2.54 0.71 31.50
N CYS A 24 1.93 1.18 32.58
CA CYS A 24 2.30 0.81 33.94
C CYS A 24 1.04 0.40 34.71
N ALA A 25 1.03 -0.83 35.22
CA ALA A 25 -0.08 -1.35 36.01
C ALA A 25 0.39 -1.74 37.41
N ARG A 26 -0.29 -1.22 38.46
CA ARG A 26 -0.02 -1.62 39.85
C ARG A 26 -0.57 -3.04 40.07
N LEU A 27 0.25 -3.92 40.60
CA LEU A 27 -0.08 -5.29 40.95
C LEU A 27 -0.34 -5.40 42.45
N ALA A 28 -1.00 -6.49 42.88
CA ALA A 28 -1.15 -6.79 44.30
C ALA A 28 0.24 -6.90 44.97
N ALA A 29 0.39 -6.23 46.15
CA ALA A 29 1.62 -6.21 46.88
C ALA A 29 2.03 -7.64 47.33
N ARG A 30 3.29 -7.98 47.15
CA ARG A 30 3.96 -9.12 47.79
C ARG A 30 5.13 -8.55 48.59
N GLY A 31 4.96 -8.36 49.91
CA GLY A 31 5.97 -7.72 50.78
C GLY A 31 5.73 -6.21 50.96
N ASP A 32 6.75 -5.46 51.42
CA ASP A 32 6.65 -4.11 51.96
C ASP A 32 6.62 -2.95 50.95
N GLY A 33 6.43 -3.19 49.64
CA GLY A 33 6.45 -2.14 48.63
C GLY A 33 5.43 -2.24 47.50
N PRO A 34 5.15 -1.14 46.82
CA PRO A 34 4.32 -1.17 45.63
C PRO A 34 5.00 -1.96 44.51
N ARG A 35 4.26 -2.84 43.89
CA ARG A 35 4.70 -3.67 42.74
C ARG A 35 4.04 -3.22 41.45
N TYR A 36 4.85 -3.02 40.42
CA TYR A 36 4.37 -2.58 39.12
C TYR A 36 4.75 -3.58 38.02
N LYS A 37 3.82 -3.77 37.08
CA LYS A 37 4.09 -4.36 35.77
C LYS A 37 4.24 -3.25 34.75
N ILE A 38 5.40 -3.13 34.15
CA ILE A 38 5.74 -2.10 33.16
C ILE A 38 5.88 -2.76 31.81
N THR A 39 5.08 -2.35 30.82
CA THR A 39 5.33 -2.68 29.42
C THR A 39 6.10 -1.53 28.78
N ALA A 40 7.17 -1.80 28.10
CA ALA A 40 8.04 -0.80 27.55
C ALA A 40 8.57 -1.21 26.16
N VAL A 41 9.01 -0.23 25.40
CA VAL A 41 9.69 -0.39 24.12
C VAL A 41 11.13 0.08 24.25
N GLY A 42 12.07 -0.68 23.68
CA GLY A 42 13.49 -0.36 23.73
C GLY A 42 13.83 0.92 22.97
N ALA A 43 14.66 1.77 23.59
CA ALA A 43 15.12 3.04 23.04
C ALA A 43 16.62 3.05 22.71
N SER A 44 17.42 2.18 23.35
CA SER A 44 18.84 2.05 23.06
C SER A 44 19.12 1.01 21.95
N GLU A 45 20.31 1.09 21.36
CA GLU A 45 20.67 0.39 20.12
C GLU A 45 20.32 -1.10 20.09
N PHE A 46 20.69 -1.87 21.13
CA PHE A 46 20.53 -3.33 21.13
C PHE A 46 19.12 -3.82 21.44
N VAL A 47 18.31 -2.99 22.05
CA VAL A 47 16.92 -3.31 22.42
C VAL A 47 15.91 -2.46 21.66
N ARG A 48 16.38 -1.74 20.70
CA ARG A 48 15.59 -0.75 20.00
C ARG A 48 14.34 -1.36 19.39
N ASP A 49 13.22 -0.68 19.66
CA ASP A 49 11.89 -1.05 19.21
C ASP A 49 11.45 -2.47 19.66
N GLU A 50 12.21 -3.14 20.54
CA GLU A 50 11.79 -4.40 21.14
C GLU A 50 10.77 -4.15 22.25
N ASP A 51 9.69 -4.93 22.27
CA ASP A 51 8.70 -4.88 23.34
C ASP A 51 9.17 -5.74 24.51
N ALA A 52 9.16 -5.17 25.72
CA ALA A 52 9.50 -5.87 26.94
C ALA A 52 8.48 -5.64 28.04
N VAL A 53 8.42 -6.58 28.96
CA VAL A 53 7.63 -6.48 30.19
C VAL A 53 8.56 -6.63 31.38
N PHE A 54 8.56 -5.63 32.27
CA PHE A 54 9.35 -5.63 33.47
C PHE A 54 8.44 -5.65 34.70
N PHE A 55 8.94 -6.25 35.74
CA PHE A 55 8.28 -6.28 37.05
C PHE A 55 9.24 -5.69 38.06
N THR A 56 8.79 -4.65 38.82
CA THR A 56 9.67 -3.92 39.75
C THR A 56 10.15 -4.74 40.95
N ASP A 57 9.59 -5.91 41.17
CA ASP A 57 10.08 -6.90 42.18
C ASP A 57 11.10 -7.89 41.60
N LEU A 58 11.27 -7.94 40.29
CA LEU A 58 12.23 -8.82 39.60
C LEU A 58 13.35 -8.05 38.88
N ASP A 59 13.03 -6.84 38.44
CA ASP A 59 13.95 -5.99 37.69
C ASP A 59 14.24 -4.69 38.47
N THR A 60 15.51 -4.27 38.45
CA THR A 60 15.87 -2.92 38.91
C THR A 60 15.48 -1.91 37.84
N VAL A 61 14.47 -1.10 38.13
CA VAL A 61 13.96 -0.09 37.23
C VAL A 61 14.33 1.30 37.75
N SER A 62 15.13 2.04 37.00
CA SER A 62 15.56 3.40 37.32
C SER A 62 14.87 4.40 36.37
N LEU A 63 14.22 5.43 36.91
CA LEU A 63 13.64 6.52 36.13
C LEU A 63 14.77 7.51 35.76
N LEU A 64 14.93 7.82 34.50
CA LEU A 64 15.88 8.81 34.02
C LEU A 64 15.28 10.21 34.20
N LYS A 65 15.82 10.99 35.17
CA LYS A 65 15.35 12.33 35.51
C LYS A 65 16.13 13.40 34.73
N PRO A 66 15.46 14.31 34.04
CA PRO A 66 16.15 15.37 33.28
C PRO A 66 16.99 16.29 34.13
N GLU A 67 16.63 16.48 35.40
CA GLU A 67 17.36 17.30 36.39
C GLU A 67 18.75 16.70 36.72
N GLU A 68 18.94 15.41 36.55
CA GLU A 68 20.18 14.66 36.81
C GLU A 68 21.08 14.57 35.55
N THR A 69 20.72 15.23 34.44
CA THR A 69 21.49 15.21 33.19
C THR A 69 22.90 15.76 33.43
N VAL A 70 23.92 14.98 33.09
CA VAL A 70 25.34 15.35 33.24
C VAL A 70 25.79 16.13 32.02
N LEU A 71 26.38 17.29 32.23
CA LEU A 71 26.96 18.12 31.19
C LEU A 71 28.37 17.67 30.82
N GLU A 72 28.64 17.54 29.51
CA GLU A 72 29.95 17.16 29.00
C GLU A 72 30.40 18.14 27.92
N GLN A 73 31.65 18.67 28.03
CA GLN A 73 32.17 19.58 27.02
C GLN A 73 32.52 18.82 25.74
N ASP A 74 32.04 19.29 24.60
CA ASP A 74 32.44 18.75 23.32
C ASP A 74 33.81 19.27 22.88
N MET A 75 34.78 18.36 22.77
CA MET A 75 36.12 18.66 22.31
C MET A 75 36.37 18.32 20.84
N THR A 76 35.32 17.88 20.10
CA THR A 76 35.47 17.54 18.70
C THR A 76 35.61 18.80 17.83
N PRO A 77 36.36 18.73 16.71
CA PRO A 77 36.44 19.85 15.77
C PRO A 77 35.02 20.28 15.31
N ARG A 78 34.79 21.60 15.29
CA ARG A 78 33.49 22.18 14.86
C ARG A 78 32.30 21.74 15.71
N PHE A 79 32.51 21.21 16.90
CA PHE A 79 31.47 20.61 17.74
C PHE A 79 30.65 19.52 16.99
N ALA A 80 31.35 18.72 16.20
CA ALA A 80 30.71 17.72 15.32
C ALA A 80 29.88 16.72 16.12
N GLN A 81 30.36 16.25 17.28
CA GLN A 81 29.63 15.32 18.14
C GLN A 81 28.31 15.92 18.65
N SER A 82 28.33 17.18 19.09
CA SER A 82 27.13 17.87 19.58
C SER A 82 26.10 18.10 18.47
N ARG A 83 26.56 18.58 17.31
CA ARG A 83 25.68 18.82 16.15
C ARG A 83 25.05 17.54 15.67
N LEU A 84 25.84 16.48 15.53
CA LEU A 84 25.35 15.16 15.15
C LEU A 84 24.34 14.63 16.18
N PHE A 85 24.63 14.79 17.49
CA PHE A 85 23.73 14.33 18.55
C PHE A 85 22.38 15.05 18.51
N ILE A 86 22.38 16.39 18.41
CA ILE A 86 21.14 17.17 18.29
C ILE A 86 20.34 16.71 17.09
N GLU A 87 20.97 16.62 15.90
CA GLU A 87 20.30 16.15 14.69
C GLU A 87 19.75 14.73 14.86
N ALA A 88 20.50 13.81 15.47
CA ALA A 88 20.05 12.46 15.72
C ALA A 88 18.82 12.41 16.64
N VAL A 89 18.75 13.28 17.65
CA VAL A 89 17.56 13.40 18.51
C VAL A 89 16.36 13.95 17.71
N LEU A 90 16.57 14.97 16.88
CA LEU A 90 15.52 15.54 16.01
C LEU A 90 14.96 14.47 15.07
N ARG A 91 15.83 13.66 14.44
CA ARG A 91 15.45 12.57 13.54
C ARG A 91 14.73 11.43 14.25
N ARG A 92 15.11 11.14 15.49
CA ARG A 92 14.53 10.04 16.28
C ARG A 92 13.22 10.39 16.95
N THR A 93 12.95 11.65 17.16
CA THR A 93 11.69 12.07 17.76
C THR A 93 10.56 11.92 16.74
N PRO A 94 9.57 11.07 17.00
CA PRO A 94 8.41 10.94 16.12
C PRO A 94 7.65 12.26 16.02
N LEU A 95 7.05 12.54 14.88
CA LEU A 95 6.17 13.69 14.74
C LEU A 95 4.93 13.53 15.64
N PRO A 96 4.50 14.61 16.32
CA PRO A 96 3.37 14.55 17.24
C PRO A 96 2.04 14.29 16.49
N GLN A 97 1.07 13.78 17.20
CA GLN A 97 -0.28 13.54 16.66
C GLN A 97 -0.96 14.83 16.20
N THR A 98 -0.62 15.97 16.79
CA THR A 98 -1.15 17.29 16.42
C THR A 98 -0.61 17.84 15.10
N GLU A 99 0.46 17.25 14.56
CA GLU A 99 1.04 17.65 13.28
C GLU A 99 0.31 16.92 12.13
N GLN A 100 -0.33 17.67 11.24
CA GLN A 100 -1.12 17.12 10.14
C GLN A 100 -0.45 17.25 8.77
N GLY A 101 0.61 18.05 8.65
CA GLY A 101 1.35 18.24 7.40
C GLY A 101 2.16 17.01 6.99
N LEU A 102 2.41 16.84 5.70
CA LEU A 102 3.29 15.77 5.19
C LEU A 102 4.77 16.13 5.40
N SER A 103 5.56 15.18 5.87
CA SER A 103 6.97 15.40 6.25
C SER A 103 7.98 14.87 5.23
N LEU A 104 7.62 13.88 4.43
CA LEU A 104 8.54 13.10 3.61
C LEU A 104 8.26 13.17 2.10
N THR A 105 7.49 14.14 1.65
CA THR A 105 7.01 14.21 0.25
C THR A 105 8.10 14.19 -0.82
N ASP A 106 9.25 14.80 -0.54
CA ASP A 106 10.32 14.98 -1.53
C ASP A 106 11.48 13.98 -1.34
N GLY A 107 11.40 13.12 -0.32
CA GLY A 107 12.47 12.18 0.07
C GLY A 107 12.41 10.81 -0.59
N PHE A 108 11.62 10.59 -1.65
CA PHE A 108 11.39 9.28 -2.27
C PHE A 108 11.62 9.29 -3.78
N LEU A 109 11.82 8.10 -4.37
CA LEU A 109 11.94 7.94 -5.83
C LEU A 109 10.55 7.93 -6.50
N LEU A 110 9.84 9.04 -6.36
CA LEU A 110 8.51 9.26 -6.92
C LEU A 110 8.52 10.46 -7.87
N ASP A 111 7.61 10.44 -8.83
CA ASP A 111 7.29 11.65 -9.56
C ASP A 111 6.53 12.63 -8.64
N PRO A 112 6.74 13.94 -8.77
CA PRO A 112 6.05 14.92 -7.93
C PRO A 112 4.61 15.12 -8.43
N LEU A 113 3.74 14.14 -8.19
CA LEU A 113 2.33 14.17 -8.57
C LEU A 113 1.48 14.50 -7.34
N PRO A 114 0.96 15.74 -7.23
CA PRO A 114 0.16 16.18 -6.09
C PRO A 114 -1.04 15.29 -5.79
N TYR A 115 -1.73 14.77 -6.82
CA TYR A 115 -2.88 13.89 -6.59
C TYR A 115 -2.53 12.64 -5.79
N GLN A 116 -1.30 12.07 -5.93
CA GLN A 116 -0.86 10.89 -5.17
C GLN A 116 -0.63 11.18 -3.69
N ARG A 117 -0.51 12.45 -3.29
CA ARG A 117 -0.35 12.87 -1.89
C ARG A 117 -1.69 12.98 -1.16
N ARG A 118 -2.76 13.23 -1.92
CA ARG A 118 -4.11 13.48 -1.38
C ARG A 118 -4.63 12.39 -0.44
N PRO A 119 -4.48 11.06 -0.73
CA PRO A 119 -4.88 10.01 0.20
C PRO A 119 -4.14 10.07 1.54
N ALA A 120 -2.85 10.44 1.53
CA ALA A 120 -2.07 10.60 2.76
C ALA A 120 -2.56 11.80 3.59
N GLU A 121 -2.82 12.94 2.96
CA GLU A 121 -3.39 14.11 3.62
C GLU A 121 -4.75 13.80 4.26
N LEU A 122 -5.62 13.10 3.52
CA LEU A 122 -6.93 12.71 4.01
C LEU A 122 -6.84 11.75 5.20
N ALA A 123 -6.03 10.72 5.09
CA ALA A 123 -5.84 9.72 6.13
C ALA A 123 -5.28 10.33 7.44
N LEU A 124 -4.35 11.30 7.33
CA LEU A 124 -3.70 11.93 8.48
C LEU A 124 -4.58 12.99 9.19
N LYS A 125 -5.63 13.49 8.53
CA LYS A 125 -6.62 14.38 9.17
C LYS A 125 -7.50 13.65 10.18
N GLY A 126 -7.68 12.33 10.03
CA GLY A 126 -8.46 11.52 10.93
C GLY A 126 -7.77 11.26 12.27
N LEU A 127 -8.54 10.95 13.32
CA LEU A 127 -8.03 10.49 14.61
C LEU A 127 -7.17 9.22 14.45
N ARG A 128 -7.59 8.36 13.56
CA ARG A 128 -6.88 7.16 13.12
C ARG A 128 -6.72 7.21 11.61
N PRO A 129 -5.54 6.91 11.08
CA PRO A 129 -5.32 6.88 9.63
C PRO A 129 -6.06 5.70 8.98
N ARG A 130 -7.30 5.94 8.57
CA ARG A 130 -8.15 4.91 7.95
C ARG A 130 -8.78 5.44 6.68
N ILE A 131 -8.56 4.73 5.58
CA ILE A 131 -9.01 5.19 4.27
C ILE A 131 -9.24 4.01 3.32
N LEU A 132 -10.23 4.14 2.44
CA LEU A 132 -10.43 3.33 1.25
C LEU A 132 -9.96 4.11 0.03
N ILE A 133 -8.90 3.63 -0.61
CA ILE A 133 -8.36 4.17 -1.87
C ILE A 133 -8.98 3.36 -3.01
N ALA A 134 -9.95 3.97 -3.68
CA ALA A 134 -10.75 3.34 -4.73
C ALA A 134 -10.42 3.83 -6.13
N ASP A 135 -9.23 4.34 -6.34
CA ASP A 135 -8.74 4.81 -7.63
C ASP A 135 -8.77 3.71 -8.69
N VAL A 136 -9.07 4.07 -9.92
CA VAL A 136 -9.03 3.12 -11.02
C VAL A 136 -7.64 2.50 -11.20
N VAL A 137 -7.62 1.37 -11.90
CA VAL A 137 -6.36 0.67 -12.21
C VAL A 137 -5.39 1.62 -12.92
N GLY A 138 -4.14 1.66 -12.45
CA GLY A 138 -3.07 2.42 -13.12
C GLY A 138 -2.73 3.76 -12.50
N LEU A 139 -3.52 4.34 -11.59
CA LEU A 139 -3.23 5.63 -10.94
C LEU A 139 -2.11 5.57 -9.89
N GLY A 140 -1.72 4.38 -9.44
CA GLY A 140 -0.59 4.23 -8.53
C GLY A 140 -0.97 4.01 -7.06
N LYS A 141 -2.07 3.31 -6.77
CA LYS A 141 -2.51 2.98 -5.40
C LYS A 141 -1.39 2.48 -4.48
N THR A 142 -0.49 1.64 -5.00
CA THR A 142 0.67 1.14 -4.22
C THR A 142 1.60 2.26 -3.79
N LEU A 143 1.78 3.30 -4.61
CA LEU A 143 2.61 4.47 -4.30
C LEU A 143 1.93 5.35 -3.26
N GLU A 144 0.63 5.54 -3.37
CA GLU A 144 -0.19 6.27 -2.38
C GLU A 144 -0.15 5.59 -1.01
N ILE A 145 -0.30 4.27 -0.97
CA ILE A 145 -0.13 3.47 0.24
C ILE A 145 1.29 3.62 0.79
N GLY A 146 2.31 3.58 -0.06
CA GLY A 146 3.70 3.78 0.32
C GLY A 146 3.95 5.13 1.00
N LEU A 147 3.36 6.22 0.48
CA LEU A 147 3.41 7.55 1.10
C LEU A 147 2.76 7.55 2.49
N ILE A 148 1.58 6.95 2.64
CA ILE A 148 0.90 6.87 3.94
C ILE A 148 1.76 6.07 4.94
N LEU A 149 2.27 4.91 4.54
CA LEU A 149 3.10 4.07 5.41
C LEU A 149 4.39 4.79 5.81
N ALA A 150 5.03 5.52 4.90
CA ALA A 150 6.23 6.31 5.19
C ALA A 150 5.94 7.40 6.23
N GLU A 151 4.85 8.14 6.08
CA GLU A 151 4.40 9.13 7.07
C GLU A 151 4.08 8.49 8.43
N LEU A 152 3.43 7.32 8.44
CA LEU A 152 3.15 6.59 9.68
C LEU A 152 4.43 6.16 10.39
N ILE A 153 5.43 5.68 9.65
CA ILE A 153 6.75 5.31 10.21
C ILE A 153 7.39 6.54 10.86
N ARG A 154 7.40 7.69 10.18
CA ARG A 154 7.98 8.94 10.70
C ARG A 154 7.25 9.44 11.96
N ARG A 155 6.00 9.08 12.13
CA ARG A 155 5.14 9.42 13.28
C ARG A 155 5.18 8.38 14.41
N GLY A 156 6.03 7.35 14.30
CA GLY A 156 6.07 6.25 15.27
C GLY A 156 4.81 5.38 15.29
N ARG A 157 4.02 5.41 14.21
CA ARG A 157 2.79 4.63 14.02
C ARG A 157 2.91 3.62 12.87
N GLY A 158 4.12 3.22 12.51
CA GLY A 158 4.44 2.31 11.43
C GLY A 158 5.55 1.33 11.78
N GLU A 159 5.65 0.94 13.04
CA GLU A 159 6.61 -0.05 13.49
C GLU A 159 6.18 -1.45 13.04
N ARG A 160 4.95 -1.85 13.38
CA ARG A 160 4.37 -3.15 13.02
C ARG A 160 3.39 -2.99 11.87
N ILE A 161 3.79 -3.41 10.68
CA ILE A 161 3.01 -3.28 9.44
C ILE A 161 2.69 -4.68 8.90
N LEU A 162 1.40 -4.90 8.61
CA LEU A 162 0.93 -6.07 7.87
C LEU A 162 0.33 -5.63 6.54
N VAL A 163 0.90 -6.14 5.44
CA VAL A 163 0.33 -5.99 4.10
C VAL A 163 -0.30 -7.32 3.67
N VAL A 164 -1.57 -7.27 3.34
CA VAL A 164 -2.37 -8.42 2.86
C VAL A 164 -2.79 -8.15 1.43
N THR A 165 -2.36 -8.99 0.50
CA THR A 165 -2.59 -8.79 -0.93
C THR A 165 -2.91 -10.12 -1.62
N PRO A 166 -3.46 -10.12 -2.84
CA PRO A 166 -3.47 -11.31 -3.68
C PRO A 166 -2.05 -11.82 -3.94
N GLN A 167 -1.90 -13.14 -4.09
CA GLN A 167 -0.61 -13.81 -4.26
C GLN A 167 0.21 -13.23 -5.42
N GLN A 168 -0.45 -12.88 -6.51
CA GLN A 168 0.18 -12.45 -7.77
C GLN A 168 0.87 -11.08 -7.68
N VAL A 169 0.48 -10.23 -6.72
CA VAL A 169 1.03 -8.86 -6.60
C VAL A 169 1.98 -8.68 -5.40
N LEU A 170 2.18 -9.73 -4.58
CA LEU A 170 3.05 -9.70 -3.41
C LEU A 170 4.44 -9.15 -3.70
N GLU A 171 5.08 -9.70 -4.72
CA GLU A 171 6.48 -9.39 -5.07
C GLU A 171 6.60 -7.99 -5.64
N GLN A 172 5.65 -7.61 -6.49
CA GLN A 172 5.60 -6.25 -7.02
C GLN A 172 5.40 -5.23 -5.89
N PHE A 173 4.49 -5.52 -4.94
CA PHE A 173 4.22 -4.64 -3.80
C PHE A 173 5.47 -4.48 -2.92
N GLN A 174 6.15 -5.59 -2.60
CA GLN A 174 7.40 -5.61 -1.87
C GLN A 174 8.49 -4.81 -2.59
N HIS A 175 8.63 -5.01 -3.91
CA HIS A 175 9.60 -4.31 -4.74
C HIS A 175 9.38 -2.79 -4.74
N GLU A 176 8.15 -2.32 -4.99
CA GLU A 176 7.84 -0.89 -5.04
C GLU A 176 8.07 -0.22 -3.67
N LEU A 177 7.66 -0.85 -2.56
CA LEU A 177 7.86 -0.29 -1.23
C LEU A 177 9.34 -0.21 -0.84
N TRP A 178 10.14 -1.23 -1.18
CA TRP A 178 11.57 -1.17 -0.90
C TRP A 178 12.30 -0.17 -1.79
N THR A 179 12.14 -0.27 -3.12
CA THR A 179 12.96 0.51 -4.04
C THR A 179 12.63 2.00 -4.04
N ARG A 180 11.37 2.36 -3.78
CA ARG A 180 10.93 3.76 -3.83
C ARG A 180 10.90 4.43 -2.47
N PHE A 181 10.53 3.70 -1.41
CA PHE A 181 10.30 4.26 -0.07
C PHE A 181 11.32 3.77 0.98
N ALA A 182 12.18 2.82 0.64
CA ALA A 182 13.05 2.12 1.56
C ALA A 182 12.29 1.46 2.74
N ILE A 183 11.05 1.01 2.49
CA ILE A 183 10.24 0.26 3.45
C ILE A 183 10.43 -1.25 3.18
N PRO A 184 11.21 -1.96 4.00
CA PRO A 184 11.39 -3.40 3.83
C PRO A 184 10.17 -4.16 4.33
N LEU A 185 9.72 -5.15 3.55
CA LEU A 185 8.69 -6.10 3.93
C LEU A 185 9.24 -7.52 3.82
N ILE A 186 9.04 -8.34 4.84
CA ILE A 186 9.35 -9.77 4.77
C ILE A 186 8.15 -10.52 4.21
N ARG A 187 8.37 -11.24 3.10
CA ARG A 187 7.35 -12.12 2.54
C ARG A 187 7.22 -13.38 3.40
N LEU A 188 6.00 -13.65 3.88
CA LEU A 188 5.66 -14.85 4.60
C LEU A 188 4.62 -15.66 3.84
N ASP A 189 4.90 -16.93 3.67
CA ASP A 189 3.95 -17.97 3.24
C ASP A 189 3.73 -18.97 4.36
N SER A 190 2.92 -19.98 4.14
CA SER A 190 2.64 -21.01 5.15
C SER A 190 3.89 -21.76 5.59
N VAL A 191 4.83 -22.00 4.68
CA VAL A 191 6.11 -22.68 4.98
C VAL A 191 7.03 -21.77 5.79
N GLY A 192 7.11 -20.49 5.43
CA GLY A 192 7.87 -19.48 6.17
C GLY A 192 7.38 -19.31 7.61
N ILE A 193 6.04 -19.24 7.79
CA ILE A 193 5.44 -19.15 9.13
C ILE A 193 5.75 -20.40 9.96
N GLU A 194 5.64 -21.60 9.39
CA GLU A 194 5.98 -22.84 10.08
C GLU A 194 7.47 -22.93 10.45
N ARG A 195 8.36 -22.42 9.58
CA ARG A 195 9.79 -22.34 9.89
C ARG A 195 10.03 -21.45 11.10
N ILE A 196 9.44 -20.24 11.10
CA ILE A 196 9.54 -19.33 12.24
C ILE A 196 9.02 -19.99 13.53
N GLN A 197 7.89 -20.71 13.48
CA GLN A 197 7.35 -21.41 14.65
C GLN A 197 8.33 -22.44 15.24
N ARG A 198 9.20 -23.04 14.42
CA ARG A 198 10.25 -23.97 14.89
C ARG A 198 11.47 -23.24 15.47
N GLU A 199 11.75 -22.05 15.02
CA GLU A 199 12.92 -21.24 15.42
C GLU A 199 12.65 -20.44 16.71
N ILE A 200 11.40 -20.05 16.96
CA ILE A 200 11.03 -19.26 18.14
C ILE A 200 10.65 -20.16 19.33
N PRO A 201 10.78 -19.68 20.59
CA PRO A 201 10.35 -20.43 21.76
C PRO A 201 8.87 -20.85 21.67
N ALA A 202 8.58 -22.06 22.21
CA ALA A 202 7.23 -22.60 22.21
C ALA A 202 6.23 -21.64 22.86
N GLY A 203 5.08 -21.43 22.19
CA GLY A 203 4.03 -20.50 22.65
C GLY A 203 4.21 -19.04 22.22
N ARG A 204 5.34 -18.67 21.64
CA ARG A 204 5.46 -17.34 21.00
C ARG A 204 4.67 -17.27 19.70
N ASN A 205 4.14 -16.08 19.45
CA ASN A 205 3.39 -15.79 18.23
C ASN A 205 4.35 -15.58 17.04
N PRO A 206 4.27 -16.37 15.95
CA PRO A 206 5.20 -16.25 14.81
C PRO A 206 5.14 -14.88 14.12
N PHE A 207 4.00 -14.18 14.17
CA PHE A 207 3.86 -12.84 13.60
C PHE A 207 4.57 -11.74 14.40
N THR A 208 5.10 -12.06 15.60
CA THR A 208 5.93 -11.10 16.36
C THR A 208 7.39 -11.11 15.94
N HIS A 209 7.83 -12.11 15.16
CA HIS A 209 9.23 -12.28 14.79
C HIS A 209 9.74 -11.15 13.88
N TYR A 210 8.95 -10.77 12.89
CA TYR A 210 9.25 -9.64 12.02
C TYR A 210 8.26 -8.49 12.24
N LYS A 211 8.76 -7.26 12.17
CA LYS A 211 7.94 -6.06 12.38
C LYS A 211 7.08 -5.70 11.18
N ARG A 212 7.61 -5.90 9.97
CA ARG A 212 6.94 -5.53 8.71
C ARG A 212 6.87 -6.74 7.79
N ILE A 213 5.67 -7.21 7.55
CA ILE A 213 5.42 -8.43 6.80
C ILE A 213 4.42 -8.21 5.68
N ILE A 214 4.57 -9.00 4.62
CA ILE A 214 3.61 -9.10 3.52
C ILE A 214 3.20 -10.56 3.34
N VAL A 215 1.90 -10.82 3.28
CA VAL A 215 1.32 -12.17 3.24
C VAL A 215 0.15 -12.19 2.27
N SER A 216 -0.06 -13.33 1.58
CA SER A 216 -1.26 -13.45 0.75
C SER A 216 -2.52 -13.63 1.60
N ILE A 217 -3.64 -13.06 1.12
CA ILE A 217 -4.94 -13.21 1.77
C ILE A 217 -5.35 -14.70 1.85
N ASP A 218 -4.96 -15.48 0.85
CA ASP A 218 -5.28 -16.91 0.79
C ASP A 218 -4.51 -17.73 1.82
N THR A 219 -3.32 -17.30 2.22
CA THR A 219 -2.59 -17.89 3.35
C THR A 219 -3.30 -17.58 4.67
N LEU A 220 -3.62 -16.31 4.93
CA LEU A 220 -4.16 -15.86 6.21
C LEU A 220 -5.61 -16.23 6.47
N LYS A 221 -6.43 -16.44 5.44
CA LYS A 221 -7.87 -16.78 5.60
C LYS A 221 -8.13 -18.07 6.35
N ASN A 222 -7.12 -18.92 6.59
CA ASN A 222 -7.25 -20.12 7.38
C ASN A 222 -7.33 -19.77 8.88
N GLU A 223 -8.55 -19.47 9.33
CA GLU A 223 -8.85 -19.05 10.70
C GLU A 223 -8.39 -20.10 11.74
N GLY A 224 -8.56 -21.39 11.46
CA GLY A 224 -8.16 -22.48 12.36
C GLY A 224 -6.66 -22.54 12.63
N LYS A 225 -5.84 -22.08 11.66
CA LYS A 225 -4.36 -22.10 11.76
C LYS A 225 -3.79 -20.80 12.32
N TYR A 226 -4.32 -19.65 11.90
CA TYR A 226 -3.71 -18.34 12.17
C TYR A 226 -4.57 -17.41 13.02
N GLY A 227 -5.89 -17.66 13.15
CA GLY A 227 -6.83 -16.77 13.80
C GLY A 227 -6.42 -16.38 15.22
N GLN A 228 -6.06 -17.37 16.08
CA GLN A 228 -5.61 -17.10 17.45
C GLN A 228 -4.32 -16.28 17.52
N HIS A 229 -3.40 -16.45 16.58
CA HIS A 229 -2.16 -15.68 16.52
C HIS A 229 -2.45 -14.23 16.15
N LEU A 230 -3.29 -14.01 15.15
CA LEU A 230 -3.70 -12.67 14.71
C LEU A 230 -4.55 -11.94 15.75
N GLU A 231 -5.40 -12.66 16.50
CA GLU A 231 -6.21 -12.09 17.57
C GLU A 231 -5.38 -11.58 18.76
N LYS A 232 -4.23 -12.20 19.01
CA LYS A 232 -3.28 -11.80 20.07
C LYS A 232 -2.28 -10.73 19.62
N MET A 233 -2.40 -10.24 18.38
CA MET A 233 -1.49 -9.28 17.79
C MET A 233 -2.19 -7.94 17.59
N ASP A 234 -1.51 -6.85 17.94
CA ASP A 234 -1.93 -5.50 17.58
C ASP A 234 -0.94 -4.93 16.56
N TRP A 235 -1.49 -4.31 15.50
CA TRP A 235 -0.72 -3.74 14.40
C TRP A 235 -0.82 -2.23 14.42
N ASP A 236 0.28 -1.54 14.08
CA ASP A 236 0.23 -0.09 13.85
C ASP A 236 -0.50 0.20 12.54
N ALA A 237 -0.19 -0.54 11.49
CA ALA A 237 -0.85 -0.39 10.20
C ALA A 237 -1.15 -1.74 9.54
N VAL A 238 -2.34 -1.86 8.98
CA VAL A 238 -2.75 -2.97 8.12
C VAL A 238 -3.16 -2.40 6.77
N VAL A 239 -2.61 -2.97 5.71
CA VAL A 239 -2.99 -2.71 4.32
C VAL A 239 -3.71 -3.94 3.79
N ILE A 240 -4.87 -3.76 3.16
CA ILE A 240 -5.56 -4.85 2.45
C ILE A 240 -5.80 -4.38 1.01
N ASP A 241 -5.08 -4.98 0.10
CA ASP A 241 -5.24 -4.73 -1.34
C ASP A 241 -6.34 -5.60 -1.94
N GLU A 242 -6.96 -5.13 -3.02
CA GLU A 242 -8.13 -5.75 -3.66
C GLU A 242 -9.27 -6.03 -2.66
N SER A 243 -9.59 -5.03 -1.84
CA SER A 243 -10.55 -5.12 -0.73
C SER A 243 -11.98 -5.48 -1.15
N HIS A 244 -12.35 -5.35 -2.43
CA HIS A 244 -13.61 -5.85 -2.97
C HIS A 244 -13.79 -7.37 -2.77
N ASN A 245 -12.70 -8.13 -2.65
CA ASN A 245 -12.74 -9.56 -2.36
C ASN A 245 -13.14 -9.89 -0.91
N LEU A 246 -13.24 -8.87 -0.04
CA LEU A 246 -13.67 -9.01 1.36
C LEU A 246 -15.19 -8.97 1.52
N ILE A 247 -15.91 -8.56 0.49
CA ILE A 247 -17.35 -8.36 0.52
C ILE A 247 -18.06 -9.72 0.47
N GLY A 248 -18.99 -9.95 1.40
CA GLY A 248 -19.82 -11.15 1.45
C GLY A 248 -19.91 -11.72 2.87
N GLU A 249 -21.09 -11.74 3.45
CA GLU A 249 -21.37 -11.90 4.87
C GLU A 249 -20.76 -13.14 5.58
N VAL A 250 -20.37 -14.18 4.85
CA VAL A 250 -19.93 -15.45 5.44
C VAL A 250 -18.54 -15.91 4.97
N SER A 251 -17.83 -15.09 4.19
CA SER A 251 -16.54 -15.51 3.68
C SER A 251 -15.44 -15.48 4.76
N LEU A 252 -14.51 -16.44 4.70
CA LEU A 252 -13.33 -16.46 5.59
C LEU A 252 -12.48 -15.19 5.42
N ARG A 253 -12.45 -14.61 4.22
CA ARG A 253 -11.76 -13.35 3.94
C ARG A 253 -12.42 -12.17 4.67
N ASN A 254 -13.74 -12.11 4.71
CA ASN A 254 -14.49 -11.07 5.44
C ASN A 254 -14.21 -11.14 6.95
N LYS A 255 -14.26 -12.35 7.53
CA LYS A 255 -13.94 -12.56 8.95
C LYS A 255 -12.53 -12.11 9.29
N LEU A 256 -11.54 -12.46 8.45
CA LEU A 256 -10.17 -12.03 8.59
C LEU A 256 -10.06 -10.49 8.56
N ALA A 257 -10.69 -9.84 7.59
CA ALA A 257 -10.66 -8.38 7.47
C ALA A 257 -11.27 -7.69 8.70
N LYS A 258 -12.41 -8.16 9.20
CA LYS A 258 -13.02 -7.65 10.43
C LYS A 258 -12.14 -7.85 11.68
N LEU A 259 -11.42 -8.96 11.75
CA LEU A 259 -10.45 -9.21 12.81
C LEU A 259 -9.29 -8.19 12.72
N LEU A 260 -8.67 -8.06 11.56
CA LEU A 260 -7.57 -7.13 11.34
C LEU A 260 -7.98 -5.67 11.55
N ALA A 261 -9.18 -5.27 11.10
CA ALA A 261 -9.71 -3.92 11.31
C ALA A 261 -9.84 -3.55 12.80
N ARG A 262 -10.15 -4.54 13.67
CA ARG A 262 -10.21 -4.35 15.12
C ARG A 262 -8.83 -4.32 15.78
N LYS A 263 -7.83 -4.97 15.16
CA LYS A 263 -6.49 -5.18 15.70
C LYS A 263 -5.44 -4.24 15.11
N THR A 264 -5.86 -3.21 14.41
CA THR A 264 -4.94 -2.20 13.85
C THR A 264 -5.35 -0.78 14.20
N ASP A 265 -4.36 0.08 14.33
CA ASP A 265 -4.57 1.52 14.45
C ASP A 265 -4.88 2.12 13.07
N ALA A 266 -3.97 2.02 12.11
CA ALA A 266 -4.19 2.46 10.74
C ALA A 266 -4.72 1.31 9.86
N LEU A 267 -5.78 1.57 9.07
CA LEU A 267 -6.33 0.61 8.12
C LEU A 267 -6.42 1.23 6.73
N LEU A 268 -5.66 0.70 5.79
CA LEU A 268 -5.63 1.14 4.42
C LEU A 268 -6.24 0.06 3.53
N LEU A 269 -7.41 0.33 2.99
CA LEU A 269 -8.07 -0.54 2.03
C LEU A 269 -7.82 0.00 0.62
N ALA A 270 -7.48 -0.87 -0.32
CA ALA A 270 -7.32 -0.51 -1.71
C ALA A 270 -8.19 -1.40 -2.60
N SER A 271 -8.84 -0.81 -3.59
CA SER A 271 -9.62 -1.51 -4.59
C SER A 271 -9.80 -0.63 -5.83
N ALA A 272 -9.87 -1.22 -7.00
CA ALA A 272 -10.33 -0.49 -8.19
C ALA A 272 -11.87 -0.48 -8.26
N THR A 273 -12.51 -1.50 -7.67
CA THR A 273 -13.96 -1.72 -7.66
C THR A 273 -14.44 -1.84 -6.21
N PRO A 274 -14.71 -0.71 -5.50
CA PRO A 274 -14.91 -0.70 -4.05
C PRO A 274 -16.20 -1.36 -3.58
N HIS A 275 -17.14 -1.64 -4.47
CA HIS A 275 -18.44 -2.23 -4.13
C HIS A 275 -18.93 -3.21 -5.23
N ASN A 276 -19.96 -3.98 -4.91
CA ASN A 276 -20.53 -5.00 -5.78
C ASN A 276 -21.97 -4.64 -6.23
N GLY A 277 -22.30 -3.36 -6.30
CA GLY A 277 -23.64 -2.87 -6.62
C GLY A 277 -24.64 -2.93 -5.45
N ASN A 278 -24.19 -3.35 -4.26
CA ASN A 278 -25.04 -3.42 -3.08
C ASN A 278 -24.55 -2.43 -2.03
N SER A 279 -25.41 -1.47 -1.64
CA SER A 279 -25.11 -0.44 -0.65
C SER A 279 -24.72 -1.03 0.71
N GLU A 280 -25.36 -2.12 1.11
CA GLU A 280 -25.06 -2.81 2.37
C GLU A 280 -23.62 -3.36 2.39
N SER A 281 -23.16 -3.89 1.25
CA SER A 281 -21.77 -4.41 1.12
C SER A 281 -20.72 -3.32 1.16
N PHE A 282 -20.99 -2.18 0.55
CA PHE A 282 -20.10 -1.02 0.60
C PHE A 282 -20.08 -0.41 2.01
N ALA A 283 -21.25 -0.26 2.63
CA ALA A 283 -21.37 0.17 4.02
C ALA A 283 -20.57 -0.72 4.98
N GLU A 284 -20.48 -2.04 4.69
CA GLU A 284 -19.67 -2.97 5.47
C GLU A 284 -18.16 -2.65 5.40
N LEU A 285 -17.64 -2.31 4.20
CA LEU A 285 -16.24 -1.87 4.04
C LEU A 285 -15.97 -0.56 4.78
N ILE A 286 -16.87 0.42 4.65
CA ILE A 286 -16.74 1.71 5.34
C ILE A 286 -16.78 1.52 6.87
N ARG A 287 -17.61 0.63 7.38
CA ARG A 287 -17.65 0.31 8.82
C ARG A 287 -16.39 -0.40 9.34
N MET A 288 -15.63 -1.08 8.47
CA MET A 288 -14.31 -1.58 8.86
C MET A 288 -13.34 -0.42 9.13
N LEU A 289 -13.49 0.69 8.38
CA LEU A 289 -12.70 1.91 8.58
C LEU A 289 -13.19 2.70 9.81
N ASP A 290 -14.45 3.05 9.82
CA ASP A 290 -15.10 3.71 10.96
C ASP A 290 -16.48 3.09 11.25
N PRO A 291 -16.62 2.37 12.37
CA PRO A 291 -17.89 1.76 12.74
C PRO A 291 -19.05 2.75 12.92
N ALA A 292 -18.77 4.03 13.17
CA ALA A 292 -19.75 5.08 13.39
C ALA A 292 -20.02 5.95 12.15
N ALA A 293 -19.43 5.65 11.00
CA ALA A 293 -19.62 6.45 9.78
C ALA A 293 -21.01 6.28 9.17
N ILE A 294 -21.54 5.05 9.19
CA ILE A 294 -22.83 4.71 8.55
C ILE A 294 -23.77 4.09 9.58
N ALA A 295 -24.91 4.77 9.83
CA ALA A 295 -25.93 4.30 10.77
C ALA A 295 -26.91 3.31 10.10
N ASP A 296 -27.35 3.59 8.88
CA ASP A 296 -28.25 2.75 8.08
C ASP A 296 -27.55 2.31 6.78
N ASP A 297 -27.48 1.01 6.54
CA ASP A 297 -26.82 0.36 5.38
C ASP A 297 -27.47 0.71 4.05
N ARG A 298 -28.73 1.15 4.09
CA ARG A 298 -29.55 1.44 2.92
C ARG A 298 -29.71 2.93 2.63
N SER A 299 -29.35 3.77 3.62
CA SER A 299 -29.53 5.22 3.50
C SER A 299 -28.34 5.93 4.13
N TYR A 300 -27.36 6.30 3.30
CA TYR A 300 -26.21 7.14 3.66
C TYR A 300 -25.79 8.01 2.48
N SER A 301 -25.08 9.07 2.77
CA SER A 301 -24.69 10.11 1.78
C SER A 301 -23.18 10.19 1.61
N ALA A 302 -22.74 10.91 0.58
CA ALA A 302 -21.32 11.19 0.35
C ALA A 302 -20.65 11.87 1.54
N LYS A 303 -21.36 12.75 2.25
CA LYS A 303 -20.85 13.46 3.45
C LYS A 303 -20.47 12.51 4.60
N ASP A 304 -21.16 11.38 4.73
CA ASP A 304 -20.91 10.41 5.77
C ASP A 304 -19.56 9.69 5.56
N ILE A 305 -19.09 9.61 4.32
CA ILE A 305 -17.94 8.80 3.92
C ILE A 305 -16.78 9.60 3.32
N GLU A 306 -16.96 10.86 2.91
CA GLU A 306 -15.95 11.66 2.19
C GLU A 306 -14.59 11.74 2.91
N HIS A 307 -14.57 11.62 4.24
CA HIS A 307 -13.36 11.64 5.04
C HIS A 307 -12.64 10.27 5.12
N LEU A 308 -13.27 9.19 4.61
CA LEU A 308 -12.77 7.81 4.65
C LEU A 308 -12.52 7.24 3.25
N TYR A 309 -12.87 7.97 2.20
CA TYR A 309 -12.94 7.42 0.87
C TYR A 309 -12.40 8.39 -0.16
N ILE A 310 -11.65 7.87 -1.11
CA ILE A 310 -11.18 8.61 -2.28
C ILE A 310 -11.29 7.72 -3.52
N ARG A 311 -11.85 8.27 -4.60
CA ARG A 311 -11.95 7.62 -5.91
C ARG A 311 -11.64 8.60 -7.01
N ARG A 312 -10.71 8.24 -7.89
CA ARG A 312 -10.34 9.05 -9.04
C ARG A 312 -10.20 8.17 -10.27
N THR A 313 -10.40 8.79 -11.41
CA THR A 313 -10.25 8.19 -12.73
C THR A 313 -9.20 8.94 -13.52
N LYS A 314 -8.77 8.41 -14.68
CA LYS A 314 -7.83 9.08 -15.58
C LYS A 314 -8.37 10.44 -16.07
N ILE A 315 -9.69 10.59 -16.19
CA ILE A 315 -10.35 11.81 -16.64
C ILE A 315 -10.63 12.81 -15.51
N SER A 316 -10.46 12.42 -14.25
CA SER A 316 -10.61 13.35 -13.12
C SER A 316 -9.71 14.56 -13.33
N PRO A 317 -10.23 15.81 -13.15
CA PRO A 317 -9.48 17.04 -13.47
C PRO A 317 -8.11 17.08 -12.82
N GLU A 318 -8.05 16.73 -11.52
CA GLU A 318 -6.80 16.72 -10.75
C GLU A 318 -5.76 15.71 -11.28
N VAL A 319 -6.18 14.60 -11.89
CA VAL A 319 -5.30 13.59 -12.48
C VAL A 319 -4.86 14.06 -13.87
N ARG A 320 -5.82 14.44 -14.73
CA ARG A 320 -5.57 14.85 -16.12
C ARG A 320 -4.62 16.04 -16.19
N ASP A 321 -4.84 17.07 -15.35
CA ASP A 321 -4.05 18.30 -15.37
C ASP A 321 -2.59 18.07 -14.93
N GLN A 322 -2.34 17.05 -14.11
CA GLN A 322 -1.00 16.72 -13.62
C GLN A 322 -0.27 15.68 -14.47
N MET A 323 -1.01 14.78 -15.10
CA MET A 323 -0.40 13.69 -15.90
C MET A 323 0.06 14.17 -17.26
N GLY A 324 -0.71 15.02 -17.93
CA GLY A 324 -0.38 15.59 -19.23
C GLY A 324 0.11 14.53 -20.23
N GLU A 325 1.25 14.79 -20.88
CA GLU A 325 1.88 13.88 -21.85
C GLU A 325 2.53 12.62 -21.23
N ARG A 326 2.64 12.56 -19.89
CA ARG A 326 3.32 11.44 -19.20
C ARG A 326 2.55 10.14 -19.22
N TRP A 327 1.26 10.18 -19.51
CA TRP A 327 0.42 9.01 -19.70
C TRP A 327 -0.36 9.16 -21.01
N PRO A 328 0.14 8.61 -22.12
CA PRO A 328 -0.51 8.71 -23.41
C PRO A 328 -1.95 8.25 -23.36
N ASP A 329 -2.84 8.99 -24.05
CA ASP A 329 -4.21 8.54 -24.18
C ASP A 329 -4.26 7.20 -24.89
N ARG A 330 -5.15 6.33 -24.46
CA ARG A 330 -5.33 5.04 -25.09
C ARG A 330 -5.95 5.20 -26.47
N GLY A 331 -5.56 4.36 -27.42
CA GLY A 331 -6.23 4.21 -28.70
C GLY A 331 -7.61 3.55 -28.54
N PRO A 332 -8.48 3.69 -29.54
CA PRO A 332 -9.79 3.03 -29.54
C PRO A 332 -9.65 1.50 -29.59
N SER A 333 -10.68 0.80 -29.10
CA SER A 333 -10.80 -0.65 -29.27
C SER A 333 -11.26 -0.97 -30.68
N VAL A 334 -10.34 -1.34 -31.58
CA VAL A 334 -10.64 -1.56 -33.00
C VAL A 334 -11.15 -3.00 -33.24
N PRO A 335 -12.40 -3.18 -33.70
CA PRO A 335 -12.90 -4.49 -34.08
C PRO A 335 -12.26 -4.99 -35.40
N VAL A 336 -11.73 -6.21 -35.38
CA VAL A 336 -11.22 -6.91 -36.57
C VAL A 336 -12.23 -7.99 -36.94
N ARG A 337 -13.05 -7.70 -37.94
CA ARG A 337 -14.11 -8.62 -38.41
C ARG A 337 -13.54 -9.80 -39.16
N CYS A 338 -13.94 -11.01 -38.77
CA CYS A 338 -13.53 -12.27 -39.31
C CYS A 338 -14.80 -12.96 -39.89
N ALA A 339 -14.95 -13.07 -41.20
CA ALA A 339 -16.05 -13.81 -41.80
C ALA A 339 -15.88 -15.31 -41.54
N ALA A 340 -16.89 -15.95 -40.96
CA ALA A 340 -16.87 -17.37 -40.68
C ALA A 340 -16.59 -18.18 -41.94
N THR A 341 -15.81 -19.25 -41.80
CA THR A 341 -15.54 -20.18 -42.91
C THR A 341 -16.78 -21.05 -43.18
N PRO A 342 -16.88 -21.68 -44.34
CA PRO A 342 -18.03 -22.55 -44.65
C PRO A 342 -18.28 -23.69 -43.64
N VAL A 343 -17.20 -24.11 -42.93
CA VAL A 343 -17.34 -25.15 -41.88
C VAL A 343 -17.84 -24.50 -40.60
N GLU A 344 -17.37 -23.32 -40.27
CA GLU A 344 -17.86 -22.54 -39.11
C GLU A 344 -19.31 -22.09 -39.28
N GLU A 345 -19.74 -21.75 -40.52
CA GLU A 345 -21.14 -21.41 -40.82
C GLU A 345 -22.09 -22.55 -40.53
N LYS A 346 -21.72 -23.81 -40.77
CA LYS A 346 -22.55 -24.97 -40.40
C LYS A 346 -22.76 -25.10 -38.90
N ILE A 347 -21.75 -24.71 -38.12
CA ILE A 347 -21.86 -24.66 -36.64
C ILE A 347 -22.80 -23.53 -36.21
N PHE A 348 -22.71 -22.35 -36.87
CA PHE A 348 -23.64 -21.25 -36.61
C PHE A 348 -25.10 -21.67 -36.97
N GLU A 349 -25.27 -22.37 -38.07
CA GLU A 349 -26.59 -22.88 -38.48
C GLU A 349 -27.19 -23.84 -37.43
N GLU A 350 -26.39 -24.79 -36.95
CA GLU A 350 -26.82 -25.75 -35.92
C GLU A 350 -27.10 -25.02 -34.57
N LEU A 351 -26.23 -24.11 -34.14
CA LEU A 351 -26.44 -23.33 -32.92
C LEU A 351 -27.70 -22.47 -33.02
N THR A 352 -27.93 -21.82 -34.14
CA THR A 352 -29.06 -20.91 -34.35
C THR A 352 -30.37 -21.66 -34.41
N ARG A 353 -30.44 -22.74 -35.21
CA ARG A 353 -31.69 -23.46 -35.46
C ARG A 353 -32.08 -24.41 -34.36
N VAL A 354 -31.11 -25.07 -33.69
CA VAL A 354 -31.37 -26.15 -32.73
C VAL A 354 -31.27 -25.63 -31.29
N TRP A 355 -30.26 -24.85 -30.95
CA TRP A 355 -29.93 -24.48 -29.58
C TRP A 355 -30.51 -23.13 -29.17
N LEU A 356 -30.47 -22.12 -30.06
CA LEU A 356 -30.87 -20.73 -29.81
C LEU A 356 -32.22 -20.38 -30.46
N ALA A 357 -32.96 -21.36 -31.06
CA ALA A 357 -34.23 -21.10 -31.67
C ALA A 357 -35.18 -20.31 -30.77
N GLN A 358 -35.70 -19.19 -31.28
CA GLN A 358 -36.71 -18.39 -30.58
C GLN A 358 -38.07 -19.11 -30.67
N GLY A 359 -38.88 -19.05 -29.61
CA GLY A 359 -40.22 -19.59 -29.58
C GLY A 359 -40.58 -20.36 -28.31
N SER A 360 -41.81 -20.79 -28.22
CA SER A 360 -42.31 -21.59 -27.11
C SER A 360 -41.61 -22.96 -27.01
N PRO A 361 -41.60 -23.60 -25.85
CA PRO A 361 -41.02 -24.95 -25.70
C PRO A 361 -41.58 -25.95 -26.70
N ALA A 362 -42.83 -25.74 -27.18
CA ALA A 362 -43.45 -26.56 -28.17
C ALA A 362 -42.88 -26.36 -29.59
N GLU A 363 -42.55 -25.11 -29.94
CA GLU A 363 -41.92 -24.76 -31.23
C GLU A 363 -40.49 -25.23 -31.31
N ARG A 364 -39.72 -25.12 -30.24
CA ARG A 364 -38.37 -25.68 -30.13
C ARG A 364 -38.34 -27.20 -30.24
N ARG A 365 -39.36 -27.88 -29.66
CA ARG A 365 -39.53 -29.34 -29.83
C ARG A 365 -39.83 -29.70 -31.28
N ARG A 366 -40.59 -28.90 -32.03
CA ARG A 366 -40.84 -29.10 -33.47
C ARG A 366 -39.62 -28.91 -34.34
N ALA A 367 -38.72 -27.97 -33.93
CA ALA A 367 -37.46 -27.73 -34.59
C ALA A 367 -36.38 -28.78 -34.26
N GLY A 368 -36.69 -29.83 -33.48
CA GLY A 368 -35.72 -30.87 -33.09
C GLY A 368 -34.83 -30.49 -31.93
N GLY A 369 -34.96 -29.28 -31.37
CA GLY A 369 -34.10 -28.79 -30.30
C GLY A 369 -34.35 -29.48 -28.96
N PRO A 370 -33.32 -29.60 -28.13
CA PRO A 370 -33.44 -30.08 -26.75
C PRO A 370 -34.26 -29.11 -25.93
N VAL A 371 -35.13 -29.65 -25.07
CA VAL A 371 -35.83 -28.87 -24.04
C VAL A 371 -34.88 -28.72 -22.87
N VAL A 372 -34.29 -27.51 -22.70
CA VAL A 372 -33.40 -27.20 -21.60
C VAL A 372 -34.19 -26.43 -20.55
N ASP A 373 -34.61 -27.13 -19.50
CA ASP A 373 -35.42 -26.58 -18.40
C ASP A 373 -34.61 -26.24 -17.15
N GLY A 374 -35.10 -25.30 -16.36
CA GLY A 374 -34.58 -24.97 -15.03
C GLY A 374 -33.15 -24.41 -15.01
N LYS A 375 -32.27 -25.02 -14.21
CA LYS A 375 -30.88 -24.57 -14.00
C LYS A 375 -30.00 -24.55 -15.26
N ASN A 376 -30.42 -25.26 -16.34
CA ASN A 376 -29.69 -25.40 -17.59
C ASN A 376 -30.11 -24.41 -18.69
N ARG A 377 -31.02 -23.50 -18.43
CA ARG A 377 -31.58 -22.56 -19.42
C ARG A 377 -30.53 -21.67 -20.12
N LEU A 378 -29.40 -21.42 -19.45
CA LEU A 378 -28.26 -20.62 -19.95
C LEU A 378 -27.29 -21.42 -20.84
N PHE A 379 -27.38 -22.74 -20.87
CA PHE A 379 -26.41 -23.61 -21.53
C PHE A 379 -26.27 -23.35 -23.05
N PRO A 380 -27.31 -23.06 -23.83
CA PRO A 380 -27.15 -22.68 -25.24
C PRO A 380 -26.19 -21.51 -25.47
N TYR A 381 -26.24 -20.49 -24.62
CA TYR A 381 -25.29 -19.35 -24.65
C TYR A 381 -23.88 -19.75 -24.24
N THR A 382 -23.73 -20.74 -23.35
CA THR A 382 -22.42 -21.33 -23.01
C THR A 382 -21.78 -22.00 -24.23
N LEU A 383 -22.60 -22.72 -25.04
CA LEU A 383 -22.14 -23.32 -26.31
C LEU A 383 -21.71 -22.23 -27.30
N LEU A 384 -22.56 -21.20 -27.46
CA LEU A 384 -22.27 -20.08 -28.37
C LEU A 384 -20.97 -19.39 -27.98
N LYS A 385 -20.81 -19.00 -26.71
CA LYS A 385 -19.56 -18.36 -26.21
C LYS A 385 -18.34 -19.25 -26.42
N ALA A 386 -18.47 -20.55 -26.15
CA ALA A 386 -17.38 -21.49 -26.39
C ALA A 386 -16.99 -21.54 -27.88
N PHE A 387 -17.96 -21.51 -28.80
CA PHE A 387 -17.72 -21.46 -30.24
C PHE A 387 -17.08 -20.14 -30.69
N LEU A 388 -17.61 -19.00 -30.22
CA LEU A 388 -17.05 -17.68 -30.48
C LEU A 388 -15.61 -17.53 -29.96
N SER A 389 -15.22 -18.30 -28.95
CA SER A 389 -13.82 -18.40 -28.51
C SER A 389 -13.02 -19.29 -29.47
N SER A 390 -13.36 -20.60 -29.63
CA SER A 390 -12.72 -21.47 -30.60
C SER A 390 -13.48 -22.79 -30.78
N HIS A 391 -13.25 -23.48 -31.90
CA HIS A 391 -13.71 -24.84 -32.10
C HIS A 391 -13.19 -25.80 -31.01
N ARG A 392 -11.99 -25.60 -30.48
CA ARG A 392 -11.40 -26.39 -29.38
C ARG A 392 -12.19 -26.21 -28.08
N ALA A 393 -12.58 -24.96 -27.77
CA ALA A 393 -13.38 -24.65 -26.60
C ALA A 393 -14.80 -25.25 -26.70
N LEU A 394 -15.42 -25.18 -27.89
CA LEU A 394 -16.69 -25.80 -28.15
C LEU A 394 -16.61 -27.32 -28.00
N ALA A 395 -15.64 -27.98 -28.64
CA ALA A 395 -15.43 -29.42 -28.54
C ALA A 395 -15.35 -29.89 -27.07
N LYS A 396 -14.58 -29.17 -26.24
CA LYS A 396 -14.45 -29.46 -24.81
C LYS A 396 -15.75 -29.28 -24.04
N THR A 397 -16.49 -28.20 -24.32
CA THR A 397 -17.79 -27.92 -23.70
C THR A 397 -18.80 -28.97 -24.01
N VAL A 398 -18.89 -29.37 -25.29
CA VAL A 398 -19.77 -30.45 -25.76
C VAL A 398 -19.41 -31.80 -25.14
N ALA A 399 -18.12 -32.16 -25.15
CA ALA A 399 -17.64 -33.41 -24.54
C ALA A 399 -17.92 -33.49 -23.03
N ASN A 400 -17.76 -32.38 -22.30
CA ASN A 400 -18.09 -32.33 -20.88
C ASN A 400 -19.60 -32.46 -20.62
N ARG A 401 -20.44 -31.87 -21.47
CA ARG A 401 -21.88 -31.96 -21.34
C ARG A 401 -22.41 -33.36 -21.66
N LEU A 402 -21.88 -34.02 -22.69
CA LEU A 402 -22.22 -35.38 -23.05
C LEU A 402 -22.04 -36.39 -21.92
N LYS A 403 -21.06 -36.20 -21.02
CA LYS A 403 -20.87 -37.05 -19.83
C LYS A 403 -22.07 -37.04 -18.88
N ASN A 404 -22.82 -35.93 -18.85
CA ASN A 404 -23.90 -35.70 -17.90
C ASN A 404 -25.28 -35.56 -18.55
N ALA A 405 -25.36 -35.58 -19.88
CA ALA A 405 -26.60 -35.45 -20.63
C ALA A 405 -27.46 -36.71 -20.43
N ARG A 406 -28.77 -36.54 -20.17
CA ARG A 406 -29.71 -37.65 -19.91
C ARG A 406 -30.84 -37.73 -20.94
N GLY A 407 -31.09 -36.63 -21.65
CA GLY A 407 -32.18 -36.57 -22.65
C GLY A 407 -31.72 -37.10 -24.02
N PRO A 408 -32.43 -38.08 -24.65
CA PRO A 408 -32.03 -38.63 -25.97
C PRO A 408 -31.81 -37.54 -27.03
N ARG A 409 -32.70 -36.53 -27.08
CA ARG A 409 -32.62 -35.42 -28.05
C ARG A 409 -31.44 -34.50 -27.77
N GLU A 410 -31.13 -34.23 -26.48
CA GLU A 410 -29.95 -33.46 -26.07
C GLU A 410 -28.69 -34.18 -26.49
N ILE A 411 -28.61 -35.49 -26.27
CA ILE A 411 -27.46 -36.32 -26.65
C ILE A 411 -27.26 -36.31 -28.16
N GLU A 412 -28.34 -36.40 -28.93
CA GLU A 412 -28.32 -36.40 -30.42
C GLU A 412 -27.82 -35.04 -30.93
N ALA A 413 -28.39 -33.92 -30.44
CA ALA A 413 -27.96 -32.55 -30.80
C ALA A 413 -26.49 -32.28 -30.40
N LEU A 414 -26.05 -32.77 -29.23
CA LEU A 414 -24.65 -32.65 -28.80
C LEU A 414 -23.71 -33.50 -29.68
N LYS A 415 -24.13 -34.68 -30.15
CA LYS A 415 -23.33 -35.50 -31.08
C LYS A 415 -23.19 -34.81 -32.43
N THR A 416 -24.31 -34.29 -32.98
CA THR A 416 -24.26 -33.50 -34.21
C THR A 416 -23.30 -32.32 -34.10
N LEU A 417 -23.37 -31.58 -33.00
CA LEU A 417 -22.46 -30.46 -32.77
C LEU A 417 -21.00 -30.92 -32.59
N ALA A 418 -20.75 -32.08 -31.95
CA ALA A 418 -19.43 -32.70 -31.84
C ALA A 418 -18.86 -33.08 -33.22
N ASP A 419 -19.67 -33.67 -34.08
CA ASP A 419 -19.28 -34.10 -35.43
C ASP A 419 -18.97 -32.90 -36.33
N LEU A 420 -19.75 -31.81 -36.24
CA LEU A 420 -19.49 -30.57 -36.95
C LEU A 420 -18.20 -29.94 -36.46
N THR A 421 -18.02 -29.87 -35.13
CA THR A 421 -16.82 -29.28 -34.52
C THR A 421 -15.54 -30.07 -34.86
N ALA A 422 -15.63 -31.40 -35.00
CA ALA A 422 -14.52 -32.24 -35.39
C ALA A 422 -14.08 -32.05 -36.85
N GLN A 423 -14.92 -31.47 -37.70
CA GLN A 423 -14.60 -31.16 -39.11
C GLN A 423 -13.76 -29.85 -39.21
N VAL A 424 -13.77 -28.98 -38.17
CA VAL A 424 -13.02 -27.73 -38.21
C VAL A 424 -11.54 -28.04 -37.98
N THR A 425 -10.71 -27.76 -38.97
CA THR A 425 -9.25 -27.83 -38.87
C THR A 425 -8.67 -26.48 -38.41
N ASP A 426 -7.38 -26.43 -38.07
CA ASP A 426 -6.73 -25.19 -37.73
C ASP A 426 -6.68 -24.17 -38.89
N ASP A 427 -6.76 -24.66 -40.14
CA ASP A 427 -6.85 -23.83 -41.36
C ASP A 427 -8.26 -23.29 -41.62
N ASP A 428 -9.29 -23.87 -41.03
CA ASP A 428 -10.68 -23.44 -41.13
C ASP A 428 -11.07 -22.40 -40.06
N SER A 429 -10.15 -21.97 -39.20
CA SER A 429 -10.43 -20.96 -38.15
C SER A 429 -10.23 -19.55 -38.67
N ALA A 430 -11.31 -18.83 -38.97
CA ALA A 430 -11.28 -17.43 -39.42
C ALA A 430 -10.60 -16.51 -38.43
N LYS A 431 -10.84 -16.68 -37.12
CA LYS A 431 -10.17 -15.88 -36.06
C LYS A 431 -8.68 -16.15 -35.99
N LEU A 432 -8.22 -17.39 -36.16
CA LEU A 432 -6.79 -17.70 -36.14
C LEU A 432 -6.07 -17.04 -37.30
N ASP A 433 -6.61 -17.13 -38.50
CA ASP A 433 -6.00 -16.48 -39.68
C ASP A 433 -5.97 -14.97 -39.57
N ALA A 434 -7.03 -14.36 -39.03
CA ALA A 434 -7.07 -12.94 -38.75
C ALA A 434 -6.03 -12.55 -37.67
N LEU A 435 -5.91 -13.33 -36.59
CA LEU A 435 -4.91 -13.11 -35.55
C LEU A 435 -3.49 -13.15 -36.11
N VAL A 436 -3.18 -14.16 -36.92
CA VAL A 436 -1.84 -14.32 -37.52
C VAL A 436 -1.50 -13.13 -38.42
N ARG A 437 -2.44 -12.70 -39.28
CA ARG A 437 -2.27 -11.49 -40.10
C ARG A 437 -2.09 -10.23 -39.25
N LEU A 438 -2.95 -10.01 -38.25
CA LEU A 438 -2.88 -8.89 -37.33
C LEU A 438 -1.53 -8.83 -36.62
N LEU A 439 -1.10 -9.92 -35.99
CA LEU A 439 0.15 -9.98 -35.25
C LEU A 439 1.37 -9.78 -36.15
N ARG A 440 1.40 -10.43 -37.31
CA ARG A 440 2.54 -10.40 -38.22
C ARG A 440 2.63 -9.11 -39.02
N ASP A 441 1.53 -8.66 -39.65
CA ASP A 441 1.55 -7.65 -40.69
C ASP A 441 1.22 -6.25 -40.15
N GLU A 442 0.31 -6.11 -39.18
CA GLU A 442 -0.05 -4.81 -38.59
C GLU A 442 0.76 -4.49 -37.33
N ILE A 443 0.82 -5.40 -36.35
CA ILE A 443 1.53 -5.19 -35.08
C ILE A 443 3.04 -5.37 -35.28
N GLY A 444 3.47 -6.26 -36.16
CA GLY A 444 4.86 -6.50 -36.47
C GLY A 444 5.55 -7.45 -35.50
N VAL A 445 4.81 -8.41 -34.92
CA VAL A 445 5.36 -9.51 -34.11
C VAL A 445 6.03 -10.52 -35.04
N ARG A 446 7.33 -10.36 -35.27
CA ARG A 446 8.12 -11.15 -36.22
C ARG A 446 9.47 -11.53 -35.60
N PRO A 447 10.13 -12.62 -36.10
CA PRO A 447 11.50 -12.93 -35.72
C PRO A 447 12.45 -11.73 -35.87
N GLY A 448 13.31 -11.51 -34.88
CA GLY A 448 14.31 -10.43 -34.91
C GLY A 448 13.78 -9.02 -34.61
N ARG A 449 12.48 -8.86 -34.40
CA ARG A 449 11.88 -7.59 -33.94
C ARG A 449 11.59 -7.59 -32.45
N GLY A 450 11.69 -6.40 -31.81
CA GLY A 450 11.42 -6.21 -30.38
C GLY A 450 9.94 -6.04 -30.01
N THR A 451 9.03 -5.96 -31.01
CA THR A 451 7.60 -5.74 -30.78
C THR A 451 6.97 -6.88 -29.99
N ARG A 452 6.16 -6.53 -28.98
CA ARG A 452 5.45 -7.49 -28.15
C ARG A 452 3.95 -7.24 -28.19
N ALA A 453 3.19 -8.32 -28.04
CA ALA A 453 1.74 -8.27 -27.89
C ALA A 453 1.26 -9.25 -26.81
N VAL A 454 0.12 -8.94 -26.22
CA VAL A 454 -0.60 -9.85 -25.34
C VAL A 454 -1.94 -10.23 -25.98
N VAL A 455 -2.29 -11.52 -25.96
CA VAL A 455 -3.53 -12.07 -26.48
C VAL A 455 -4.33 -12.66 -25.33
N PHE A 456 -5.55 -12.17 -25.14
CA PHE A 456 -6.47 -12.61 -24.10
C PHE A 456 -7.56 -13.53 -24.66
N SER A 457 -7.87 -14.60 -23.94
CA SER A 457 -9.06 -15.43 -24.16
C SER A 457 -9.66 -15.92 -22.83
N GLU A 458 -10.98 -16.00 -22.74
CA GLU A 458 -11.67 -16.56 -21.57
C GLU A 458 -11.47 -18.08 -21.46
N SER A 459 -11.19 -18.76 -22.58
CA SER A 459 -11.11 -20.21 -22.66
C SER A 459 -9.68 -20.73 -22.49
N VAL A 460 -9.46 -21.55 -21.47
CA VAL A 460 -8.17 -22.25 -21.24
C VAL A 460 -7.78 -23.10 -22.45
N GLU A 461 -8.74 -23.77 -23.09
CA GLU A 461 -8.46 -24.63 -24.25
C GLU A 461 -8.02 -23.79 -25.46
N THR A 462 -8.61 -22.61 -25.63
CA THR A 462 -8.20 -21.66 -26.68
C THR A 462 -6.78 -21.14 -26.42
N VAL A 463 -6.46 -20.76 -25.18
CA VAL A 463 -5.10 -20.28 -24.81
C VAL A 463 -4.05 -21.37 -25.08
N ARG A 464 -4.31 -22.62 -24.69
CA ARG A 464 -3.42 -23.74 -24.94
C ARG A 464 -3.18 -23.97 -26.44
N TRP A 465 -4.25 -24.00 -27.19
CA TRP A 465 -4.20 -24.17 -28.63
C TRP A 465 -3.43 -23.05 -29.32
N LEU A 466 -3.70 -21.78 -28.98
CA LEU A 466 -2.98 -20.64 -29.54
C LEU A 466 -1.49 -20.67 -29.20
N ALA A 467 -1.15 -21.02 -27.96
CA ALA A 467 0.25 -21.13 -27.55
C ALA A 467 1.03 -22.23 -28.30
N GLU A 468 0.33 -23.28 -28.76
CA GLU A 468 0.92 -24.35 -29.56
C GLU A 468 1.08 -23.98 -31.05
N ILE A 469 0.09 -23.30 -31.63
CA ILE A 469 0.03 -23.06 -33.08
C ILE A 469 0.75 -21.76 -33.50
N LEU A 470 0.66 -20.69 -32.71
CA LEU A 470 1.20 -19.38 -33.07
C LEU A 470 2.73 -19.36 -33.29
N PRO A 471 3.55 -20.10 -32.52
CA PRO A 471 4.98 -20.15 -32.81
C PRO A 471 5.29 -20.59 -34.23
N LYS A 472 4.58 -21.59 -34.74
CA LYS A 472 4.74 -22.13 -36.10
C LYS A 472 4.22 -21.16 -37.16
N ARG A 473 3.01 -20.59 -36.94
CA ARG A 473 2.37 -19.66 -37.88
C ARG A 473 3.09 -18.32 -38.04
N LEU A 474 3.74 -17.84 -36.95
CA LEU A 474 4.47 -16.56 -36.94
C LEU A 474 5.97 -16.73 -37.21
N GLY A 475 6.48 -17.97 -37.34
CA GLY A 475 7.91 -18.24 -37.47
C GLY A 475 8.71 -17.96 -36.21
N LEU A 476 8.08 -17.88 -35.05
CA LEU A 476 8.71 -17.62 -33.76
C LEU A 476 9.23 -18.92 -33.14
N THR A 477 10.22 -19.55 -33.81
CA THR A 477 10.75 -20.88 -33.42
C THR A 477 11.73 -20.84 -32.25
N GLY A 478 12.15 -19.65 -31.79
CA GLY A 478 13.03 -19.49 -30.64
C GLY A 478 12.34 -19.97 -29.34
N LYS A 479 13.06 -20.78 -28.54
CA LYS A 479 12.56 -21.26 -27.25
C LYS A 479 12.14 -20.07 -26.37
N GLY A 480 10.86 -20.05 -25.95
CA GLY A 480 10.30 -19.01 -25.09
C GLY A 480 9.90 -17.72 -25.83
N ALA A 481 9.78 -17.73 -27.17
CA ALA A 481 9.28 -16.58 -27.92
C ALA A 481 7.78 -16.33 -27.74
N VAL A 482 7.02 -17.39 -27.52
CA VAL A 482 5.61 -17.36 -27.15
C VAL A 482 5.45 -18.03 -25.78
N GLU A 483 4.86 -17.32 -24.84
CA GLU A 483 4.59 -17.80 -23.50
C GLU A 483 3.10 -17.91 -23.27
N MET A 484 2.72 -18.89 -22.47
CA MET A 484 1.36 -19.15 -22.06
C MET A 484 1.21 -18.95 -20.55
N MET A 485 0.17 -18.24 -20.11
CA MET A 485 -0.13 -18.04 -18.69
C MET A 485 -1.58 -18.43 -18.37
N LEU A 486 -1.74 -19.36 -17.41
CA LEU A 486 -3.05 -19.94 -17.02
C LEU A 486 -3.24 -19.80 -15.51
N GLY A 487 -4.49 -19.56 -15.07
CA GLY A 487 -4.85 -19.48 -13.65
C GLY A 487 -4.79 -20.81 -12.92
N ASN A 488 -5.20 -21.88 -13.59
CA ASN A 488 -5.21 -23.22 -13.03
C ASN A 488 -4.15 -24.08 -13.73
N GLY A 489 -3.33 -24.78 -12.94
CA GLY A 489 -2.32 -25.72 -13.46
C GLY A 489 -0.91 -25.13 -13.61
N MET A 490 -0.70 -23.88 -13.22
CA MET A 490 0.63 -23.27 -13.08
C MET A 490 0.80 -22.76 -11.64
N SER A 491 2.01 -22.90 -11.08
CA SER A 491 2.31 -22.30 -9.80
C SER A 491 2.44 -20.79 -9.93
N ASP A 492 2.19 -20.06 -8.83
CA ASP A 492 2.32 -18.61 -8.79
C ASP A 492 3.75 -18.16 -9.16
N GLN A 493 4.75 -18.94 -8.76
CA GLN A 493 6.15 -18.68 -9.12
C GLN A 493 6.37 -18.77 -10.64
N GLN A 494 5.78 -19.76 -11.30
CA GLN A 494 5.89 -19.89 -12.77
C GLN A 494 5.21 -18.74 -13.49
N GLN A 495 4.05 -18.29 -13.00
CA GLN A 495 3.34 -17.13 -13.55
C GLN A 495 4.21 -15.87 -13.40
N GLN A 496 4.78 -15.66 -12.22
CA GLN A 496 5.67 -14.54 -11.94
C GLN A 496 6.90 -14.53 -12.85
N GLU A 497 7.56 -15.68 -13.03
CA GLU A 497 8.71 -15.80 -13.96
C GLU A 497 8.35 -15.45 -15.40
N ILE A 498 7.13 -15.77 -15.86
CA ILE A 498 6.65 -15.41 -17.20
C ILE A 498 6.45 -13.90 -17.31
N ILE A 499 5.80 -13.28 -16.30
CA ILE A 499 5.55 -11.84 -16.26
C ILE A 499 6.88 -11.07 -16.28
N GLU A 500 7.83 -11.48 -15.46
CA GLU A 500 9.15 -10.87 -15.40
C GLU A 500 9.85 -10.98 -16.76
N ARG A 501 9.92 -12.17 -17.33
CA ARG A 501 10.50 -12.37 -18.66
C ARG A 501 9.80 -11.55 -19.73
N PHE A 502 8.48 -11.43 -19.68
CA PHE A 502 7.74 -10.60 -20.63
C PHE A 502 8.04 -9.11 -20.45
N GLY A 503 8.37 -8.65 -19.26
CA GLY A 503 8.73 -7.27 -18.93
C GLY A 503 10.18 -6.87 -19.26
N LEU A 504 11.10 -7.84 -19.54
CA LEU A 504 12.51 -7.57 -19.78
C LEU A 504 12.77 -7.15 -21.23
N SER A 505 13.62 -6.14 -21.46
CA SER A 505 13.94 -5.64 -22.80
C SER A 505 14.69 -6.67 -23.67
N ASP A 506 15.59 -7.43 -23.06
CA ASP A 506 16.46 -8.44 -23.70
C ASP A 506 15.81 -9.84 -23.81
N SER A 507 14.61 -10.01 -23.29
CA SER A 507 13.91 -11.28 -23.31
C SER A 507 13.52 -11.72 -24.72
N PRO A 508 13.57 -13.03 -25.02
CA PRO A 508 13.09 -13.57 -26.28
C PRO A 508 11.56 -13.54 -26.44
N VAL A 509 10.81 -13.34 -25.34
CA VAL A 509 9.34 -13.35 -25.36
C VAL A 509 8.80 -12.22 -26.23
N ARG A 510 7.98 -12.56 -27.21
CA ARG A 510 7.34 -11.62 -28.15
C ARG A 510 5.84 -11.65 -28.01
N LEU A 511 5.29 -12.78 -27.58
CA LEU A 511 3.86 -12.96 -27.45
C LEU A 511 3.53 -13.64 -26.12
N LEU A 512 2.58 -13.06 -25.39
CA LEU A 512 1.98 -13.66 -24.21
C LEU A 512 0.52 -14.03 -24.54
N VAL A 513 0.14 -15.29 -24.35
CA VAL A 513 -1.26 -15.75 -24.48
C VAL A 513 -1.77 -16.11 -23.09
N THR A 514 -2.87 -15.50 -22.66
CA THR A 514 -3.31 -15.60 -21.25
C THR A 514 -4.83 -15.62 -21.08
N THR A 515 -5.27 -16.08 -19.91
CA THR A 515 -6.67 -15.98 -19.45
C THR A 515 -6.88 -14.81 -18.48
N ASP A 516 -8.14 -14.43 -18.24
CA ASP A 516 -8.49 -13.33 -17.32
C ASP A 516 -8.06 -13.58 -15.87
N VAL A 517 -8.21 -14.81 -15.39
CA VAL A 517 -7.97 -15.19 -13.98
C VAL A 517 -6.49 -14.99 -13.57
N THR A 518 -5.57 -15.16 -14.50
CA THR A 518 -4.13 -14.99 -14.23
C THR A 518 -3.68 -13.54 -14.33
N SER A 519 -4.46 -12.70 -14.96
CA SER A 519 -4.05 -11.34 -15.26
C SER A 519 -4.44 -10.34 -14.17
N GLU A 520 -5.29 -10.69 -13.17
CA GLU A 520 -5.62 -9.78 -12.07
C GLU A 520 -4.37 -9.30 -11.33
N GLY A 521 -4.20 -7.98 -11.22
CA GLY A 521 -3.05 -7.36 -10.57
C GLY A 521 -1.76 -7.27 -11.39
N VAL A 522 -1.63 -8.01 -12.50
CA VAL A 522 -0.40 -8.09 -13.31
C VAL A 522 -0.18 -6.84 -14.16
N ASN A 523 1.09 -6.40 -14.26
CA ASN A 523 1.52 -5.27 -15.08
C ASN A 523 2.22 -5.74 -16.34
N LEU A 524 1.63 -5.48 -17.50
CA LEU A 524 2.20 -5.87 -18.81
C LEU A 524 2.69 -4.68 -19.64
N HIS A 525 2.50 -3.45 -19.17
CA HIS A 525 2.75 -2.19 -19.91
C HIS A 525 4.22 -1.87 -20.17
N ARG A 526 5.18 -2.45 -19.43
CA ARG A 526 6.61 -2.05 -19.50
C ARG A 526 7.21 -2.15 -20.90
N GLN A 527 6.93 -3.24 -21.60
CA GLN A 527 7.48 -3.52 -22.93
C GLN A 527 6.37 -3.81 -23.96
N CYS A 528 5.10 -3.69 -23.56
CA CYS A 528 3.95 -4.01 -24.40
C CYS A 528 2.93 -2.89 -24.39
N HIS A 529 2.49 -2.49 -25.58
CA HIS A 529 1.42 -1.51 -25.79
C HIS A 529 0.35 -2.04 -26.76
N HIS A 530 0.40 -3.32 -27.13
CA HIS A 530 -0.58 -3.99 -27.99
C HIS A 530 -1.30 -5.08 -27.23
N LEU A 531 -2.62 -4.99 -27.18
CA LEU A 531 -3.50 -6.00 -26.59
C LEU A 531 -4.53 -6.46 -27.61
N VAL A 532 -4.70 -7.78 -27.72
CA VAL A 532 -5.67 -8.41 -28.62
C VAL A 532 -6.66 -9.24 -27.79
N HIS A 533 -7.92 -8.89 -27.87
CA HIS A 533 -9.01 -9.74 -27.41
C HIS A 533 -9.29 -10.79 -28.48
N TYR A 534 -8.85 -12.03 -28.28
CA TYR A 534 -9.16 -13.13 -29.17
C TYR A 534 -10.65 -13.49 -29.11
N ASP A 535 -11.20 -13.48 -27.92
CA ASP A 535 -12.62 -13.40 -27.62
C ASP A 535 -12.91 -12.20 -26.72
N VAL A 536 -14.05 -11.57 -26.92
CA VAL A 536 -14.49 -10.42 -26.14
C VAL A 536 -15.33 -10.92 -24.97
N PRO A 537 -14.97 -10.61 -23.72
CA PRO A 537 -15.81 -10.95 -22.58
C PRO A 537 -17.17 -10.27 -22.67
N TRP A 538 -18.23 -10.96 -22.24
CA TRP A 538 -19.57 -10.36 -22.19
C TRP A 538 -19.78 -9.54 -20.91
N SER A 539 -18.76 -8.75 -20.56
CA SER A 539 -18.72 -7.88 -19.40
C SER A 539 -17.83 -6.69 -19.71
N LEU A 540 -18.35 -5.46 -19.56
CA LEU A 540 -17.60 -4.22 -19.70
C LEU A 540 -16.48 -4.14 -18.67
N ILE A 541 -16.75 -4.60 -17.45
CA ILE A 541 -15.77 -4.65 -16.36
C ILE A 541 -14.54 -5.48 -16.74
N ARG A 542 -14.74 -6.67 -17.32
CA ARG A 542 -13.62 -7.51 -17.77
C ARG A 542 -12.83 -6.90 -18.92
N ILE A 543 -13.53 -6.25 -19.87
CA ILE A 543 -12.87 -5.54 -20.97
C ILE A 543 -11.97 -4.44 -20.39
N GLU A 544 -12.48 -3.61 -19.48
CA GLU A 544 -11.70 -2.56 -18.80
C GLU A 544 -10.53 -3.14 -18.00
N GLN A 545 -10.75 -4.21 -17.25
CA GLN A 545 -9.68 -4.89 -16.49
C GLN A 545 -8.57 -5.41 -17.42
N ARG A 546 -8.88 -6.02 -18.57
CA ARG A 546 -7.89 -6.43 -19.57
C ARG A 546 -7.14 -5.22 -20.13
N ASN A 547 -7.85 -4.18 -20.54
CA ASN A 547 -7.28 -2.95 -21.10
C ASN A 547 -6.33 -2.27 -20.11
N GLY A 548 -6.69 -2.22 -18.84
CA GLY A 548 -5.87 -1.69 -17.75
C GLY A 548 -4.56 -2.46 -17.49
N ARG A 549 -4.30 -3.60 -18.15
CA ARG A 549 -3.01 -4.31 -18.04
C ARG A 549 -1.88 -3.62 -18.81
N ILE A 550 -2.22 -2.89 -19.87
CA ILE A 550 -1.27 -2.11 -20.66
C ILE A 550 -1.53 -0.60 -20.62
N ASP A 551 -2.75 -0.15 -20.28
CA ASP A 551 -3.09 1.26 -20.06
C ASP A 551 -2.88 1.62 -18.58
N ARG A 552 -1.64 1.97 -18.22
CA ARG A 552 -1.23 2.28 -16.83
C ARG A 552 -0.21 3.40 -16.81
N TYR A 553 -0.11 4.05 -15.65
CA TYR A 553 0.97 4.99 -15.38
C TYR A 553 2.35 4.36 -15.61
N GLY A 554 3.20 5.06 -16.32
CA GLY A 554 4.52 4.57 -16.78
C GLY A 554 4.51 3.91 -18.14
N GLN A 555 3.36 3.80 -18.81
CA GLN A 555 3.30 3.48 -20.24
C GLN A 555 3.83 4.65 -21.05
N THR A 556 4.82 4.39 -21.90
CA THR A 556 5.49 5.42 -22.73
C THR A 556 4.96 5.50 -24.16
N ARG A 557 4.14 4.53 -24.57
CA ARG A 557 3.56 4.45 -25.93
C ARG A 557 2.04 4.37 -25.81
N GLN A 558 1.35 4.90 -26.80
CA GLN A 558 -0.10 4.81 -26.87
C GLN A 558 -0.58 3.35 -26.82
N PRO A 559 -1.35 2.93 -25.77
CA PRO A 559 -1.93 1.59 -25.75
C PRO A 559 -2.88 1.36 -26.91
N GLN A 560 -2.75 0.22 -27.57
CA GLN A 560 -3.55 -0.14 -28.73
C GLN A 560 -4.32 -1.44 -28.48
N PHE A 561 -5.63 -1.40 -28.73
CA PHE A 561 -6.53 -2.51 -28.49
C PHE A 561 -7.11 -3.02 -29.81
N ARG A 562 -7.20 -4.31 -29.96
CA ARG A 562 -7.81 -5.02 -31.09
C ARG A 562 -8.72 -6.11 -30.55
N ALA A 563 -9.85 -6.33 -31.20
CA ALA A 563 -10.77 -7.39 -30.84
C ALA A 563 -11.19 -8.18 -32.10
N LEU A 564 -11.04 -9.49 -32.06
CA LEU A 564 -11.47 -10.35 -33.16
C LEU A 564 -12.97 -10.63 -33.07
N ILE A 565 -13.71 -10.28 -34.10
CA ILE A 565 -15.17 -10.35 -34.19
C ILE A 565 -15.55 -11.38 -35.24
N LEU A 566 -15.97 -12.55 -34.80
CA LEU A 566 -16.44 -13.60 -35.73
C LEU A 566 -17.84 -13.24 -36.23
N THR A 567 -18.01 -13.16 -37.55
CA THR A 567 -19.27 -12.76 -38.19
C THR A 567 -19.82 -13.89 -39.02
N SER A 568 -21.14 -14.09 -38.99
CA SER A 568 -21.87 -15.14 -39.76
C SER A 568 -22.82 -14.53 -40.75
N GLU A 569 -23.06 -15.24 -41.87
CA GLU A 569 -24.07 -14.91 -42.86
C GLU A 569 -25.37 -15.67 -42.64
N VAL A 570 -25.43 -16.59 -41.64
CA VAL A 570 -26.65 -17.34 -41.29
C VAL A 570 -27.70 -16.37 -40.76
N ASP A 571 -28.88 -16.40 -41.34
CA ASP A 571 -30.01 -15.55 -40.95
C ASP A 571 -30.43 -15.84 -39.49
N GLY A 572 -30.51 -14.79 -38.71
CA GLY A 572 -30.81 -14.88 -37.27
C GLY A 572 -29.69 -15.39 -36.39
N ALA A 573 -28.47 -15.61 -36.91
CA ALA A 573 -27.33 -16.01 -36.09
C ALA A 573 -26.96 -14.92 -35.07
N LYS A 574 -26.66 -15.35 -33.86
CA LYS A 574 -26.10 -14.51 -32.81
C LYS A 574 -24.58 -14.63 -32.88
N ASP A 575 -23.96 -13.75 -33.66
CA ASP A 575 -22.51 -13.66 -33.79
C ASP A 575 -21.90 -12.57 -32.87
N ASP A 576 -20.58 -12.37 -32.95
CA ASP A 576 -19.88 -11.36 -32.16
C ASP A 576 -20.32 -9.91 -32.47
N ARG A 577 -20.92 -9.61 -33.64
CA ARG A 577 -21.49 -8.28 -33.94
C ARG A 577 -22.67 -7.97 -33.04
N THR A 578 -23.44 -8.98 -32.70
CA THR A 578 -24.68 -8.83 -31.92
C THR A 578 -24.38 -8.43 -30.46
N VAL A 579 -23.28 -8.88 -29.88
CA VAL A 579 -22.95 -8.69 -28.46
C VAL A 579 -21.58 -8.00 -28.29
N ALA A 580 -20.51 -8.60 -28.77
CA ALA A 580 -19.15 -8.21 -28.48
C ALA A 580 -18.81 -6.80 -29.07
N GLU A 581 -19.16 -6.55 -30.32
CA GLU A 581 -18.88 -5.26 -30.96
C GLU A 581 -19.61 -4.11 -30.23
N LYS A 582 -20.86 -4.33 -29.81
CA LYS A 582 -21.64 -3.33 -29.07
C LYS A 582 -21.12 -3.08 -27.66
N LEU A 583 -20.60 -4.11 -26.99
CA LEU A 583 -19.93 -3.94 -25.69
C LEU A 583 -18.64 -3.12 -25.83
N LEU A 584 -17.86 -3.33 -26.88
CA LEU A 584 -16.65 -2.54 -27.15
C LEU A 584 -16.98 -1.05 -27.37
N ASP A 585 -18.01 -0.75 -28.16
CA ASP A 585 -18.47 0.63 -28.40
C ASP A 585 -18.94 1.31 -27.12
N LYS A 586 -19.64 0.57 -26.26
CA LYS A 586 -20.11 1.07 -24.97
C LYS A 586 -18.96 1.27 -23.99
N GLU A 587 -18.00 0.35 -23.91
CA GLU A 587 -16.80 0.49 -23.07
C GLU A 587 -15.98 1.71 -23.48
N GLU A 588 -15.80 1.92 -24.77
CA GLU A 588 -15.11 3.09 -25.30
C GLU A 588 -15.82 4.41 -24.92
N THR A 589 -17.16 4.43 -25.06
CA THR A 589 -17.99 5.58 -24.68
C THR A 589 -17.88 5.84 -23.16
N ALA A 590 -18.00 4.78 -22.34
CA ALA A 590 -17.87 4.85 -20.89
C ALA A 590 -16.50 5.40 -20.46
N HIS A 591 -15.45 4.87 -21.05
CA HIS A 591 -14.09 5.33 -20.75
C HIS A 591 -13.89 6.81 -21.08
N ARG A 592 -14.40 7.28 -22.24
CA ARG A 592 -14.24 8.68 -22.66
C ARG A 592 -15.08 9.65 -21.84
N SER A 593 -16.28 9.27 -21.44
CA SER A 593 -17.25 10.17 -20.80
C SER A 593 -17.22 10.10 -19.27
N LEU A 594 -17.03 8.91 -18.70
CA LEU A 594 -17.14 8.61 -17.27
C LEU A 594 -15.84 8.09 -16.64
N GLY A 595 -14.87 7.69 -17.46
CA GLY A 595 -13.58 7.17 -17.03
C GLY A 595 -13.59 5.72 -16.55
N THR A 596 -14.78 5.11 -16.37
CA THR A 596 -14.92 3.69 -15.98
C THR A 596 -16.17 3.07 -16.60
N ALA A 597 -16.10 1.77 -16.88
CA ALA A 597 -17.24 0.99 -17.39
C ALA A 597 -18.34 0.75 -16.35
N GLU A 598 -17.94 0.68 -15.07
CA GLU A 598 -18.87 0.45 -13.95
C GLU A 598 -19.93 1.53 -13.83
N ALA A 599 -19.56 2.77 -14.12
CA ALA A 599 -20.48 3.92 -14.09
C ALA A 599 -21.60 3.82 -15.15
N VAL A 600 -21.47 2.93 -16.14
CA VAL A 600 -22.49 2.73 -17.20
C VAL A 600 -23.45 1.61 -16.85
N THR A 601 -22.97 0.57 -16.16
CA THR A 601 -23.74 -0.65 -15.96
C THR A 601 -24.40 -0.74 -14.58
N GLY A 602 -23.99 0.07 -13.62
CA GLY A 602 -24.42 -0.06 -12.22
C GLY A 602 -24.11 -1.45 -11.62
N GLU A 603 -23.42 -2.30 -12.38
CA GLU A 603 -22.95 -3.62 -11.92
C GLU A 603 -21.45 -3.54 -11.63
N TYR A 604 -21.00 -4.26 -10.60
CA TYR A 604 -19.64 -4.18 -10.09
C TYR A 604 -18.97 -5.55 -9.99
N ARG A 605 -19.64 -6.59 -10.48
CA ARG A 605 -19.10 -7.94 -10.63
C ARG A 605 -19.32 -8.43 -12.05
N ALA A 606 -18.25 -8.72 -12.73
CA ALA A 606 -18.24 -9.19 -14.11
C ALA A 606 -19.15 -10.43 -14.33
N GLU A 607 -19.17 -11.38 -13.37
CA GLU A 607 -20.01 -12.57 -13.48
C GLU A 607 -21.51 -12.27 -13.34
N ARG A 608 -21.87 -11.23 -12.58
CA ARG A 608 -23.28 -10.79 -12.46
C ARG A 608 -23.72 -10.06 -13.72
N GLU A 609 -22.87 -9.14 -14.19
CA GLU A 609 -23.09 -8.41 -15.43
C GLU A 609 -23.31 -9.36 -16.60
N GLU A 610 -22.41 -10.32 -16.79
CA GLU A 610 -22.51 -11.34 -17.84
C GLU A 610 -23.78 -12.18 -17.72
N ARG A 611 -24.11 -12.64 -16.50
CA ARG A 611 -25.30 -13.45 -16.26
C ARG A 611 -26.57 -12.67 -16.55
N ARG A 612 -26.66 -11.42 -16.16
CA ARG A 612 -27.78 -10.53 -16.41
C ARG A 612 -27.94 -10.29 -17.90
N LEU A 613 -26.84 -9.95 -18.60
CA LEU A 613 -26.86 -9.78 -20.05
C LEU A 613 -27.38 -11.01 -20.77
N ILE A 614 -26.95 -12.22 -20.40
CA ILE A 614 -27.44 -13.46 -20.96
C ILE A 614 -28.94 -13.64 -20.66
N GLN A 615 -29.42 -13.31 -19.47
CA GLN A 615 -30.83 -13.37 -19.10
C GLN A 615 -31.69 -12.40 -19.92
N ASP A 616 -31.21 -11.15 -20.13
CA ASP A 616 -31.88 -10.16 -20.93
C ASP A 616 -31.95 -10.56 -22.43
N LEU A 617 -30.84 -11.10 -22.94
CA LEU A 617 -30.80 -11.66 -24.28
C LEU A 617 -31.78 -12.85 -24.47
N LEU A 618 -31.96 -13.70 -23.43
CA LEU A 618 -32.97 -14.76 -23.40
C LEU A 618 -34.38 -14.23 -23.33
N ALA A 619 -34.59 -13.06 -22.73
CA ALA A 619 -35.89 -12.36 -22.70
C ALA A 619 -36.19 -11.61 -23.99
N GLY A 620 -35.29 -11.62 -24.98
CA GLY A 620 -35.45 -10.96 -26.28
C GLY A 620 -35.04 -9.48 -26.30
N LYS A 621 -34.39 -8.97 -25.21
CA LYS A 621 -33.85 -7.60 -25.19
C LYS A 621 -32.56 -7.51 -26.02
N THR A 622 -32.26 -6.32 -26.51
CA THR A 622 -30.96 -6.05 -27.13
C THR A 622 -29.93 -5.70 -26.07
N VAL A 623 -28.62 -5.69 -26.42
CA VAL A 623 -27.54 -5.30 -25.54
C VAL A 623 -27.72 -3.86 -25.08
N GLU A 624 -28.13 -2.95 -26.00
CA GLU A 624 -28.36 -1.55 -25.68
C GLU A 624 -29.52 -1.36 -24.69
N GLN A 625 -30.61 -2.13 -24.84
CA GLN A 625 -31.74 -2.11 -23.91
C GLN A 625 -31.33 -2.63 -22.52
N SER A 626 -30.58 -3.73 -22.49
CA SER A 626 -30.05 -4.28 -21.24
C SER A 626 -29.17 -3.29 -20.49
N LEU A 627 -28.31 -2.54 -21.21
CA LEU A 627 -27.40 -1.56 -20.63
C LEU A 627 -28.09 -0.22 -20.29
N ALA A 628 -29.12 0.20 -21.06
CA ALA A 628 -29.83 1.46 -20.80
C ALA A 628 -30.70 1.40 -19.53
N GLU A 629 -31.35 0.27 -19.26
CA GLU A 629 -32.17 0.07 -18.06
C GLU A 629 -31.33 0.06 -16.76
N GLN A 630 -30.01 -0.03 -16.87
CA GLN A 630 -29.09 -0.06 -15.73
C GLN A 630 -28.72 1.34 -15.24
N GLN A 631 -28.77 2.36 -16.11
CA GLN A 631 -28.38 3.74 -15.73
C GLN A 631 -29.38 4.40 -14.78
N ASP A 632 -30.65 4.00 -14.78
CA ASP A 632 -31.70 4.60 -13.93
C ASP A 632 -31.72 4.03 -12.49
N ASP A 633 -31.01 2.92 -12.22
CA ASP A 633 -31.05 2.20 -10.93
C ASP A 633 -29.74 2.22 -10.14
N ASP A 634 -28.74 3.05 -10.51
CA ASP A 634 -27.46 3.08 -9.77
C ASP A 634 -27.61 3.88 -8.46
N PRO A 635 -27.65 3.20 -7.30
CA PRO A 635 -27.77 3.85 -5.99
C PRO A 635 -26.53 4.67 -5.61
N PHE A 636 -25.46 4.56 -6.40
CA PHE A 636 -24.17 5.18 -6.16
C PHE A 636 -23.88 6.37 -7.11
N ALA A 637 -24.71 6.62 -8.13
CA ALA A 637 -24.50 7.73 -9.07
C ALA A 637 -24.36 9.07 -8.34
N ASP A 638 -25.24 9.34 -7.37
CA ASP A 638 -25.18 10.54 -6.54
C ASP A 638 -24.02 10.51 -5.53
N LEU A 639 -23.66 9.33 -5.04
CA LEU A 639 -22.60 9.16 -4.05
C LEU A 639 -21.21 9.40 -4.66
N PHE A 640 -20.99 8.99 -5.91
CA PHE A 640 -19.72 9.10 -6.60
C PHE A 640 -19.66 10.26 -7.61
N GLY A 641 -20.79 10.71 -8.11
CA GLY A 641 -20.88 11.85 -9.02
C GLY A 641 -20.62 13.21 -8.36
N SER A 642 -20.81 13.30 -7.03
CA SER A 642 -20.65 14.53 -6.25
C SER A 642 -19.31 14.63 -5.51
N VAL A 643 -18.45 13.62 -5.55
CA VAL A 643 -17.08 13.69 -5.00
C VAL A 643 -16.19 14.42 -6.01
N ASP A 644 -16.57 15.66 -6.31
CA ASP A 644 -15.66 16.63 -6.88
C ASP A 644 -14.53 16.81 -5.86
N GLY A 645 -13.34 16.34 -6.20
CA GLY A 645 -12.16 16.50 -5.38
C GLY A 645 -12.05 17.98 -5.01
N GLY A 646 -12.36 18.31 -3.76
CA GLY A 646 -12.39 19.68 -3.29
C GLY A 646 -11.19 20.43 -3.85
N VAL A 647 -11.47 21.59 -4.43
CA VAL A 647 -10.57 22.45 -5.18
C VAL A 647 -9.12 22.32 -4.68
N LEU A 648 -8.24 21.84 -5.55
CA LEU A 648 -6.78 21.91 -5.38
C LEU A 648 -6.40 23.41 -5.34
N GLY A 649 -6.50 24.01 -4.17
CA GLY A 649 -6.31 25.45 -3.97
C GLY A 649 -5.20 25.82 -3.00
N ALA A 650 -4.57 24.86 -2.36
CA ALA A 650 -3.44 25.14 -1.48
C ALA A 650 -2.33 24.10 -1.70
N ASP A 651 -1.08 24.55 -1.72
CA ASP A 651 0.07 23.69 -1.55
C ASP A 651 -0.17 22.76 -0.35
N PRO A 652 0.21 21.47 -0.44
CA PRO A 652 0.03 20.53 0.65
C PRO A 652 0.66 21.11 1.92
N LEU A 653 -0.06 21.03 3.03
CA LEU A 653 0.45 21.41 4.33
C LEU A 653 1.74 20.59 4.58
N ARG A 654 2.86 21.29 4.61
CA ARG A 654 4.15 20.67 4.97
C ARG A 654 4.28 20.65 6.49
N ALA A 655 4.68 19.50 7.02
CA ALA A 655 5.01 19.39 8.43
C ALA A 655 6.26 20.22 8.77
N ASP A 656 6.20 20.90 9.90
CA ASP A 656 7.37 21.61 10.44
C ASP A 656 8.30 20.59 11.11
N VAL A 657 9.26 20.08 10.33
CA VAL A 657 10.26 19.11 10.83
C VAL A 657 11.54 19.85 11.17
N PRO A 658 11.89 19.98 12.47
CA PRO A 658 13.13 20.65 12.83
C PRO A 658 14.34 19.84 12.37
N ARG A 659 15.30 20.52 11.73
CA ARG A 659 16.56 19.94 11.25
C ARG A 659 17.70 20.93 11.50
N LEU A 660 18.88 20.40 11.77
CA LEU A 660 20.12 21.15 11.90
C LEU A 660 21.03 20.99 10.67
N PHE A 661 20.88 19.90 9.95
CA PHE A 661 21.61 19.61 8.71
C PHE A 661 20.72 19.81 7.49
N ASP A 662 21.32 20.24 6.37
CA ASP A 662 20.62 20.50 5.08
C ASP A 662 20.09 19.22 4.41
N GLY A 663 20.14 18.08 5.04
CA GLY A 663 19.64 16.82 4.54
C GLY A 663 20.30 15.59 5.14
N SER A 664 19.88 14.43 4.72
CA SER A 664 20.43 13.16 5.20
C SER A 664 21.84 12.91 4.70
N GLU A 665 22.19 13.41 3.53
CA GLU A 665 23.54 13.29 2.97
C GLU A 665 24.59 13.95 3.86
N ALA A 666 24.40 15.25 4.17
CA ALA A 666 25.32 16.01 5.01
C ALA A 666 25.47 15.36 6.41
N PHE A 667 24.35 14.93 7.00
CA PHE A 667 24.35 14.24 8.29
C PHE A 667 25.10 12.92 8.25
N VAL A 668 24.78 12.03 7.28
CA VAL A 668 25.39 10.69 7.19
C VAL A 668 26.89 10.80 6.88
N LYS A 669 27.29 11.63 5.92
CA LYS A 669 28.71 11.82 5.55
C LYS A 669 29.51 12.35 6.74
N GLU A 670 29.03 13.36 7.45
CA GLU A 670 29.69 13.89 8.64
C GLU A 670 29.76 12.86 9.78
N ALA A 671 28.69 12.12 10.02
CA ALA A 671 28.65 11.07 11.05
C ALA A 671 29.63 9.93 10.75
N VAL A 672 29.61 9.42 9.52
CA VAL A 672 30.53 8.37 9.06
C VAL A 672 31.99 8.81 9.19
N GLY A 673 32.32 10.02 8.75
CA GLY A 673 33.67 10.58 8.84
C GLY A 673 34.13 10.83 10.29
N THR A 674 33.25 11.46 11.11
CA THR A 674 33.60 11.85 12.50
C THR A 674 33.73 10.62 13.42
N LEU A 675 32.87 9.64 13.26
CA LEU A 675 32.82 8.45 14.12
C LEU A 675 33.62 7.25 13.57
N GLY A 676 34.14 7.35 12.33
CA GLY A 676 34.86 6.25 11.70
C GLY A 676 34.02 4.99 11.53
N LEU A 677 32.73 5.14 11.17
CA LEU A 677 31.76 4.05 11.20
C LEU A 677 31.99 3.01 10.11
N LEU A 678 32.54 3.41 8.96
CA LEU A 678 32.73 2.54 7.80
C LEU A 678 34.22 2.40 7.48
N LYS A 679 34.66 1.17 7.27
CA LYS A 679 35.99 0.84 6.76
C LYS A 679 35.91 0.70 5.25
N ASP A 680 37.04 0.95 4.56
CA ASP A 680 37.17 0.78 3.11
C ASP A 680 36.02 1.47 2.33
N LEU A 681 35.64 2.67 2.79
CA LEU A 681 34.62 3.49 2.15
C LEU A 681 35.18 4.12 0.87
N GLU A 682 34.55 3.82 -0.24
CA GLU A 682 34.74 4.51 -1.51
C GLU A 682 33.62 5.55 -1.67
N ASP A 683 34.00 6.81 -1.80
CA ASP A 683 33.08 7.94 -2.09
C ASP A 683 33.60 8.62 -3.37
N ASP A 684 32.88 8.47 -4.46
CA ASP A 684 33.18 9.10 -5.75
C ASP A 684 32.41 10.43 -5.95
N GLY A 685 31.69 10.87 -4.95
CA GLY A 685 30.84 12.05 -4.96
C GLY A 685 29.39 11.80 -5.38
N GLU A 686 29.11 10.76 -6.16
CA GLU A 686 27.75 10.35 -6.57
C GLU A 686 27.24 9.15 -5.77
N MET A 687 28.15 8.25 -5.38
CA MET A 687 27.84 6.98 -4.74
C MET A 687 28.79 6.68 -3.57
N LEU A 688 28.26 5.98 -2.58
CA LEU A 688 29.05 5.38 -1.50
C LEU A 688 29.07 3.87 -1.70
N ALA A 689 30.28 3.27 -1.66
CA ALA A 689 30.44 1.81 -1.70
C ALA A 689 31.34 1.35 -0.56
N PHE A 690 30.92 0.34 0.20
CA PHE A 690 31.64 -0.14 1.39
C PHE A 690 31.22 -1.55 1.78
N PRO A 691 32.08 -2.30 2.49
CA PRO A 691 31.65 -3.51 3.19
C PRO A 691 30.85 -3.13 4.44
N PRO A 692 29.59 -3.56 4.56
CA PRO A 692 28.78 -3.20 5.72
C PRO A 692 29.29 -3.91 6.98
N PRO A 693 29.39 -3.20 8.13
CA PRO A 693 29.78 -3.81 9.39
C PRO A 693 28.71 -4.81 9.90
N PRO A 694 29.09 -5.77 10.77
CA PRO A 694 28.22 -6.90 11.15
C PRO A 694 26.85 -6.48 11.72
N ASP A 695 26.79 -5.41 12.50
CA ASP A 695 25.54 -4.89 13.08
C ASP A 695 24.64 -4.23 12.04
N LEU A 696 25.22 -3.57 11.02
CA LEU A 696 24.46 -3.10 9.86
C LEU A 696 23.96 -4.30 9.02
N VAL A 697 24.80 -5.32 8.80
CA VAL A 697 24.38 -6.57 8.11
C VAL A 697 23.18 -7.20 8.82
N HIS A 698 23.19 -7.21 10.15
CA HIS A 698 22.05 -7.72 10.91
C HIS A 698 20.77 -6.92 10.64
N ARG A 699 20.84 -5.59 10.63
CA ARG A 699 19.69 -4.73 10.28
C ARG A 699 19.22 -4.92 8.84
N LEU A 700 20.14 -5.15 7.91
CA LEU A 700 19.80 -5.41 6.51
C LEU A 700 19.16 -6.79 6.29
N SER A 701 19.13 -7.68 7.28
CA SER A 701 18.53 -9.01 7.16
C SER A 701 17.02 -9.00 6.89
N VAL A 702 16.36 -7.90 7.20
CA VAL A 702 14.92 -7.67 6.91
C VAL A 702 14.64 -7.23 5.47
N LEU A 703 15.68 -7.01 4.66
CA LEU A 703 15.51 -6.67 3.25
C LEU A 703 15.05 -7.90 2.44
N PRO A 704 14.43 -7.68 1.27
CA PRO A 704 14.05 -8.78 0.40
C PRO A 704 15.23 -9.71 0.10
N ALA A 705 15.04 -11.01 0.30
CA ALA A 705 16.12 -12.00 0.20
C ALA A 705 16.78 -12.02 -1.21
N ASP A 706 15.97 -11.76 -2.24
CA ASP A 706 16.45 -11.72 -3.63
C ASP A 706 17.33 -10.50 -3.88
N TYR A 707 16.96 -9.33 -3.34
CA TYR A 707 17.80 -8.13 -3.39
C TYR A 707 19.17 -8.38 -2.72
N LEU A 708 19.17 -8.95 -1.51
CA LEU A 708 20.39 -9.25 -0.76
C LEU A 708 21.33 -10.21 -1.52
N ARG A 709 20.75 -11.21 -2.22
CA ARG A 709 21.52 -12.20 -2.97
C ARG A 709 22.03 -11.67 -4.31
N THR A 710 21.17 -10.96 -5.05
CA THR A 710 21.50 -10.50 -6.41
C THR A 710 22.71 -9.55 -6.44
N HIS A 711 22.82 -8.68 -5.45
CA HIS A 711 23.88 -7.68 -5.38
C HIS A 711 24.92 -7.95 -4.29
N ASP A 712 24.85 -9.11 -3.65
CA ASP A 712 25.75 -9.47 -2.54
C ASP A 712 25.90 -8.33 -1.50
N VAL A 713 24.76 -7.69 -1.16
CA VAL A 713 24.70 -6.49 -0.31
C VAL A 713 25.38 -6.69 1.03
N ARG A 714 25.39 -7.94 1.53
CA ARG A 714 26.07 -8.29 2.79
C ARG A 714 27.58 -8.17 2.72
N ARG A 715 28.16 -8.28 1.53
CA ARG A 715 29.60 -8.18 1.32
C ARG A 715 30.04 -6.78 0.85
N ARG A 716 29.26 -6.17 -0.03
CA ARG A 716 29.51 -4.83 -0.55
C ARG A 716 28.19 -4.12 -0.80
N MET A 717 27.95 -3.07 -0.06
CA MET A 717 26.78 -2.22 -0.22
C MET A 717 27.10 -1.01 -1.08
N LYS A 718 26.22 -0.68 -2.04
CA LYS A 718 26.30 0.51 -2.88
C LYS A 718 25.06 1.36 -2.68
N VAL A 719 25.24 2.61 -2.34
CA VAL A 719 24.15 3.53 -2.01
C VAL A 719 24.41 4.93 -2.56
N THR A 720 23.36 5.69 -2.80
CA THR A 720 23.48 7.08 -3.26
C THR A 720 22.42 7.98 -2.65
N PHE A 721 22.75 9.25 -2.47
CA PHE A 721 21.80 10.32 -2.17
C PHE A 721 21.32 11.03 -3.45
N ASP A 722 21.99 10.80 -4.58
CA ASP A 722 21.59 11.34 -5.87
C ASP A 722 20.32 10.61 -6.37
N ARG A 723 19.22 11.37 -6.41
CA ARG A 723 17.91 10.87 -6.82
C ARG A 723 17.87 10.48 -8.31
N GLU A 724 18.57 11.22 -9.16
CA GLU A 724 18.59 10.97 -10.61
C GLU A 724 19.41 9.72 -10.93
N LEU A 725 20.57 9.54 -10.27
CA LEU A 725 21.36 8.32 -10.36
C LEU A 725 20.56 7.10 -9.90
N ALA A 726 19.91 7.20 -8.71
CA ALA A 726 19.10 6.12 -8.16
C ALA A 726 17.93 5.76 -9.09
N ARG A 727 17.25 6.77 -9.67
CA ARG A 727 16.15 6.58 -10.61
C ARG A 727 16.63 5.86 -11.89
N ARG A 728 17.73 6.34 -12.48
CA ARG A 728 18.34 5.71 -13.65
C ARG A 728 18.70 4.25 -13.37
N LYS A 729 19.30 3.95 -12.20
CA LYS A 729 19.67 2.58 -11.81
C LYS A 729 18.44 1.70 -11.54
N LEU A 730 17.37 2.25 -11.02
CA LEU A 730 16.09 1.54 -10.86
C LEU A 730 15.47 1.21 -12.23
N ASP A 731 15.49 2.14 -13.17
CA ASP A 731 14.96 1.91 -14.52
C ASP A 731 15.82 0.90 -15.32
N GLU A 732 17.15 0.96 -15.20
CA GLU A 732 18.06 -0.05 -15.74
C GLU A 732 17.77 -1.44 -15.15
N ALA A 733 17.59 -1.54 -13.83
CA ALA A 733 17.28 -2.80 -13.16
C ALA A 733 15.95 -3.40 -13.62
N ARG A 734 14.94 -2.55 -13.80
CA ARG A 734 13.62 -2.96 -14.32
C ARG A 734 13.67 -3.48 -15.75
N ALA A 735 14.65 -3.06 -16.53
CA ALA A 735 14.89 -3.54 -17.88
C ALA A 735 15.71 -4.85 -17.93
N THR A 736 16.36 -5.24 -16.82
CA THR A 736 17.24 -6.41 -16.72
C THR A 736 16.58 -7.55 -15.88
N LYS A 737 17.18 -8.74 -15.91
CA LYS A 737 16.68 -9.92 -15.17
C LYS A 737 16.64 -9.74 -13.65
N THR A 738 17.39 -8.81 -13.12
CA THR A 738 17.54 -8.66 -11.66
C THR A 738 16.37 -7.94 -11.02
N MET A 739 15.67 -7.09 -11.75
CA MET A 739 14.63 -6.16 -11.27
C MET A 739 15.06 -5.27 -10.08
N TRP A 740 16.07 -5.65 -9.33
CA TRP A 740 16.60 -4.95 -8.17
C TRP A 740 17.72 -4.00 -8.58
N PRO A 741 17.68 -2.72 -8.16
CA PRO A 741 18.74 -1.78 -8.47
C PRO A 741 20.05 -2.15 -7.76
N GLU A 742 21.18 -2.02 -8.46
CA GLU A 742 22.51 -2.25 -7.88
C GLU A 742 22.86 -1.20 -6.82
N ILE A 743 22.38 0.03 -7.00
CA ILE A 743 22.62 1.16 -6.10
C ILE A 743 21.30 1.51 -5.45
N ALA A 744 21.23 1.43 -4.10
CA ALA A 744 20.05 1.79 -3.34
C ALA A 744 20.01 3.30 -3.07
N TYR A 745 18.83 3.89 -3.12
CA TYR A 745 18.61 5.28 -2.73
C TYR A 745 18.55 5.41 -1.19
N LEU A 746 19.37 6.31 -0.64
CA LEU A 746 19.37 6.61 0.79
C LEU A 746 18.31 7.67 1.13
N SER A 747 17.07 7.23 1.28
CA SER A 747 16.01 8.05 1.88
C SER A 747 16.14 8.12 3.41
N ASP A 748 15.40 9.01 4.05
CA ASP A 748 15.36 9.14 5.51
C ASP A 748 14.91 7.85 6.22
N LEU A 749 14.17 6.97 5.56
CA LEU A 749 13.69 5.69 6.11
C LEU A 749 14.63 4.51 5.84
N HIS A 750 15.74 4.73 5.14
CA HIS A 750 16.65 3.65 4.81
C HIS A 750 17.34 3.09 6.08
N PRO A 751 17.43 1.75 6.26
CA PRO A 751 18.03 1.14 7.45
C PRO A 751 19.44 1.62 7.80
N MET A 752 20.22 2.03 6.80
CA MET A 752 21.55 2.61 7.02
C MET A 752 21.47 3.99 7.71
N VAL A 753 20.53 4.85 7.30
CA VAL A 753 20.35 6.17 7.93
C VAL A 753 19.94 6.01 9.38
N ASP A 754 19.05 5.06 9.61
CA ASP A 754 18.63 4.66 10.95
C ASP A 754 19.81 4.16 11.80
N TRP A 755 20.64 3.27 11.23
CA TRP A 755 21.82 2.73 11.88
C TRP A 755 22.84 3.84 12.26
N VAL A 756 23.13 4.75 11.32
CA VAL A 756 24.01 5.90 11.59
C VAL A 756 23.46 6.76 12.72
N THR A 757 22.15 7.06 12.69
CA THR A 757 21.47 7.84 13.72
C THR A 757 21.62 7.22 15.11
N ASP A 758 21.50 5.89 15.22
CA ASP A 758 21.69 5.20 16.50
C ASP A 758 23.14 5.21 16.96
N LYS A 759 24.11 5.02 16.06
CA LYS A 759 25.53 5.11 16.39
C LYS A 759 25.89 6.48 16.96
N VAL A 760 25.32 7.53 16.40
CA VAL A 760 25.49 8.90 16.91
C VAL A 760 24.91 9.04 18.32
N LEU A 761 23.68 8.56 18.54
CA LEU A 761 23.01 8.69 19.84
C LEU A 761 23.75 7.96 20.98
N VAL A 762 24.30 6.80 20.68
CA VAL A 762 25.02 5.98 21.68
C VAL A 762 26.35 6.62 22.06
N ARG A 763 26.96 7.40 21.18
CA ARG A 763 28.29 7.96 21.40
C ARG A 763 28.39 8.92 22.59
N LEU A 764 27.37 9.75 22.80
CA LEU A 764 27.35 10.69 23.92
C LEU A 764 27.07 10.02 25.29
N GLY A 765 26.51 8.82 25.29
CA GLY A 765 26.10 8.13 26.51
C GLY A 765 24.70 8.55 26.99
N ARG A 766 24.19 7.78 27.97
CA ARG A 766 22.88 8.02 28.56
C ARG A 766 22.92 9.21 29.53
N GLN A 767 21.83 9.96 29.55
CA GLN A 767 21.62 11.07 30.49
C GLN A 767 22.72 12.11 30.44
N LYS A 768 23.38 12.30 29.27
CA LYS A 768 24.39 13.31 29.04
C LYS A 768 23.88 14.35 28.05
N ALA A 769 24.36 15.59 28.22
CA ALA A 769 24.09 16.67 27.26
C ALA A 769 25.40 17.43 26.97
N PRO A 770 25.72 17.69 25.69
CA PRO A 770 26.93 18.41 25.33
C PRO A 770 26.83 19.90 25.64
N VAL A 771 27.97 20.50 25.92
CA VAL A 771 28.14 21.95 26.04
C VAL A 771 28.96 22.48 24.87
N VAL A 772 28.43 23.51 24.23
CA VAL A 772 28.95 24.07 22.98
C VAL A 772 29.13 25.58 23.13
N THR A 773 30.29 26.13 22.74
CA THR A 773 30.44 27.59 22.61
C THR A 773 29.80 28.09 21.32
N ALA A 774 29.04 29.18 21.43
CA ALA A 774 28.26 29.73 20.32
C ALA A 774 28.08 31.25 20.49
N HIS A 775 27.63 31.94 19.46
CA HIS A 775 27.32 33.37 19.47
C HIS A 775 26.04 33.67 20.26
N VAL A 776 26.11 33.52 21.58
CA VAL A 776 25.01 33.79 22.51
C VAL A 776 25.48 34.76 23.60
N GLY A 777 24.56 35.55 24.16
CA GLY A 777 24.91 36.51 25.24
C GLY A 777 25.00 35.87 26.61
N GLU A 778 24.34 34.74 26.83
CA GLU A 778 24.30 33.97 28.07
C GLU A 778 24.12 32.48 27.80
N ALA A 779 24.22 31.64 28.83
CA ALA A 779 24.00 30.21 28.67
C ALA A 779 22.52 29.88 28.35
N ILE A 780 22.27 29.18 27.24
CA ILE A 780 20.95 28.74 26.77
C ILE A 780 20.89 27.23 26.84
N PHE A 781 19.91 26.71 27.56
CA PHE A 781 19.64 25.28 27.66
C PHE A 781 18.62 24.86 26.60
N LEU A 782 19.00 23.94 25.72
CA LEU A 782 18.08 23.36 24.71
C LEU A 782 17.37 22.18 25.36
N ILE A 783 16.04 22.24 25.44
CA ILE A 783 15.24 21.25 26.15
C ILE A 783 14.08 20.79 25.26
N GLN A 784 13.93 19.48 25.11
CA GLN A 784 12.80 18.85 24.50
C GLN A 784 11.72 18.57 25.55
N GLY A 785 10.47 18.90 25.27
CA GLY A 785 9.32 18.57 26.08
C GLY A 785 8.29 17.76 25.29
N ILE A 786 7.78 16.69 25.88
CA ILE A 786 6.83 15.77 25.24
C ILE A 786 5.66 15.49 26.16
N TYR A 787 4.45 15.73 25.68
CA TYR A 787 3.25 15.13 26.23
C TYR A 787 2.90 13.86 25.48
N SER A 788 2.68 12.77 26.19
CA SER A 788 2.29 11.48 25.62
C SER A 788 0.82 11.17 25.92
N ASN A 789 0.21 10.31 25.11
CA ASN A 789 -1.10 9.71 25.40
C ASN A 789 -0.92 8.42 26.24
N ARG A 790 -2.05 7.78 26.62
CA ARG A 790 -2.00 6.54 27.41
C ARG A 790 -1.32 5.36 26.70
N LEU A 791 -1.10 5.45 25.38
CA LEU A 791 -0.34 4.46 24.60
C LEU A 791 1.17 4.75 24.60
N GLY A 792 1.64 5.79 25.30
CA GLY A 792 3.03 6.22 25.30
C GLY A 792 3.49 6.88 23.99
N ARG A 793 2.55 7.32 23.14
CA ARG A 793 2.85 7.96 21.86
C ARG A 793 2.92 9.49 22.04
N PRO A 794 3.89 10.19 21.43
CA PRO A 794 3.97 11.64 21.47
C PRO A 794 2.71 12.29 20.87
N THR A 795 2.02 13.09 21.69
CA THR A 795 0.86 13.84 21.26
C THR A 795 1.21 15.28 20.96
N VAL A 796 2.10 15.87 21.77
CA VAL A 796 2.67 17.19 21.60
C VAL A 796 4.18 17.08 21.82
N VAL A 797 4.97 17.72 20.96
CA VAL A 797 6.43 17.84 21.10
C VAL A 797 6.79 19.31 21.00
N GLU A 798 7.46 19.82 22.04
CA GLU A 798 7.99 21.19 22.08
C GLU A 798 9.51 21.18 22.18
N TRP A 799 10.13 22.05 21.39
CA TRP A 799 11.56 22.25 21.35
C TRP A 799 11.88 23.64 21.92
N MET A 800 12.39 23.70 23.13
CA MET A 800 12.55 24.92 23.90
C MET A 800 14.00 25.35 23.99
N ALA A 801 14.24 26.63 23.93
CA ALA A 801 15.49 27.26 24.28
C ALA A 801 15.28 28.08 25.60
N VAL A 802 15.92 27.66 26.69
CA VAL A 802 15.73 28.22 28.04
C VAL A 802 16.92 29.07 28.39
N ALA A 803 16.70 30.36 28.60
CA ALA A 803 17.68 31.33 29.08
C ALA A 803 17.39 31.71 30.55
N SER A 804 18.17 32.63 31.14
CA SER A 804 17.97 33.08 32.54
C SER A 804 16.63 33.82 32.75
N ALA A 805 16.12 34.46 31.70
CA ALA A 805 14.83 35.18 31.73
C ALA A 805 13.60 34.28 31.52
N GLY A 806 13.79 32.99 31.14
CA GLY A 806 12.71 32.06 30.82
C GLY A 806 12.91 31.35 29.51
N VAL A 807 11.83 30.74 28.98
CA VAL A 807 11.80 30.12 27.63
C VAL A 807 11.75 31.24 26.58
N LEU A 808 12.66 31.17 25.60
CA LEU A 808 12.67 32.12 24.48
C LEU A 808 11.46 31.89 23.55
N ASP A 809 10.80 32.96 23.19
CA ASP A 809 9.66 32.92 22.25
C ASP A 809 10.14 32.84 20.80
N ARG A 810 10.93 31.82 20.49
CA ARG A 810 11.49 31.52 19.15
C ARG A 810 11.63 30.01 19.00
N LYS A 811 11.51 29.50 17.77
CA LYS A 811 11.81 28.10 17.49
C LYS A 811 13.27 27.79 17.88
N MET A 812 13.49 26.62 18.44
CA MET A 812 14.83 26.16 18.82
C MET A 812 15.81 26.19 17.63
N THR A 813 15.33 25.80 16.44
CA THR A 813 16.11 25.84 15.18
C THR A 813 16.57 27.26 14.83
N ASP A 814 15.72 28.27 15.05
CA ASP A 814 16.05 29.67 14.77
C ASP A 814 17.09 30.20 15.80
N VAL A 815 16.96 29.73 17.04
CA VAL A 815 17.96 30.04 18.08
C VAL A 815 19.32 29.43 17.73
N LEU A 816 19.34 28.17 17.29
CA LEU A 816 20.56 27.48 16.83
C LEU A 816 21.21 28.21 15.63
N ALA A 817 20.39 28.58 14.64
CA ALA A 817 20.85 29.33 13.46
C ALA A 817 21.44 30.72 13.85
N ALA A 818 20.71 31.46 14.70
CA ALA A 818 21.19 32.78 15.21
C ALA A 818 22.45 32.65 16.05
N ALA A 819 22.62 31.56 16.80
CA ALA A 819 23.82 31.25 17.56
C ALA A 819 25.00 30.78 16.67
N GLY A 820 24.81 30.67 15.37
CA GLY A 820 25.83 30.22 14.41
C GLY A 820 26.13 28.73 14.49
N VAL A 821 25.21 27.91 15.05
CA VAL A 821 25.41 26.46 15.15
C VAL A 821 25.33 25.82 13.78
N GLY A 822 26.45 25.32 13.28
CA GLY A 822 26.57 24.77 11.94
C GLY A 822 27.99 24.31 11.57
N PRO A 823 28.20 23.90 10.30
CA PRO A 823 29.49 23.32 9.87
C PRO A 823 30.67 24.31 9.87
N LYS A 824 30.41 25.62 10.04
CA LYS A 824 31.44 26.68 10.06
C LYS A 824 31.93 27.02 11.47
N MET A 825 31.39 26.37 12.51
CA MET A 825 31.83 26.61 13.90
C MET A 825 33.30 26.29 14.07
N ILE A 826 33.92 27.02 15.00
CA ILE A 826 35.31 26.80 15.42
C ILE A 826 35.31 26.40 16.88
N ASN A 827 35.82 25.18 17.18
CA ASN A 827 36.05 24.78 18.57
C ASN A 827 37.49 25.13 18.96
N THR A 828 37.61 26.13 19.82
CA THR A 828 38.91 26.61 20.31
C THR A 828 39.50 25.72 21.39
N GLY A 829 38.76 24.73 21.89
CA GLY A 829 39.18 23.83 22.95
C GLY A 829 39.33 24.49 24.33
N GLN A 830 38.80 25.70 24.51
CA GLN A 830 38.85 26.38 25.81
C GLN A 830 38.02 25.62 26.84
N ALA A 831 38.59 25.47 28.05
CA ALA A 831 37.90 24.81 29.16
C ALA A 831 36.69 25.64 29.63
N ILE A 832 35.55 25.02 29.77
CA ILE A 832 34.27 25.61 30.23
C ILE A 832 34.08 25.22 31.71
N ASP A 833 33.63 26.14 32.56
CA ASP A 833 33.24 25.83 33.94
C ASP A 833 31.89 25.07 33.96
N LEU A 834 31.99 23.75 33.81
CA LEU A 834 30.83 22.87 33.80
C LEU A 834 30.08 22.84 35.15
N ARG A 835 30.73 23.12 36.29
CA ARG A 835 30.09 23.06 37.62
C ARG A 835 28.99 24.09 37.74
N ARG A 836 29.27 25.35 37.37
CA ARG A 836 28.24 26.41 37.37
C ARG A 836 27.08 26.15 36.42
N LEU A 837 27.36 25.51 35.31
CA LEU A 837 26.30 25.13 34.36
C LEU A 837 25.50 23.96 34.89
N GLN A 838 26.17 22.97 35.49
CA GLN A 838 25.53 21.80 36.08
C GLN A 838 24.54 22.17 37.17
N ASP A 839 24.89 23.13 38.03
CA ASP A 839 24.02 23.64 39.11
C ASP A 839 22.73 24.32 38.54
N ARG A 840 22.74 24.78 37.28
CA ARG A 840 21.63 25.46 36.63
C ARG A 840 20.67 24.47 35.91
N VAL A 841 21.09 23.23 35.69
CA VAL A 841 20.26 22.24 34.98
C VAL A 841 18.89 22.02 35.62
N PRO A 842 18.78 21.82 36.96
CA PRO A 842 17.47 21.65 37.60
C PRO A 842 16.54 22.85 37.40
N GLN A 843 17.10 24.08 37.51
CA GLN A 843 16.34 25.32 37.30
C GLN A 843 15.85 25.46 35.87
N ALA A 844 16.71 25.18 34.88
CA ALA A 844 16.31 25.22 33.47
C ALA A 844 15.20 24.21 33.15
N VAL A 845 15.30 23.00 33.72
CA VAL A 845 14.27 21.97 33.59
C VAL A 845 12.95 22.41 34.24
N ALA A 846 13.00 23.01 35.45
CA ALA A 846 11.82 23.53 36.13
C ALA A 846 11.15 24.65 35.32
N THR A 847 11.94 25.56 34.73
CA THR A 847 11.43 26.62 33.84
C THR A 847 10.74 26.05 32.59
N ALA A 848 11.36 25.07 31.94
CA ALA A 848 10.74 24.38 30.81
C ALA A 848 9.43 23.65 31.18
N ARG A 849 9.41 23.02 32.36
CA ARG A 849 8.22 22.35 32.88
C ARG A 849 7.07 23.34 33.13
N ALA A 850 7.35 24.47 33.79
CA ALA A 850 6.38 25.53 34.05
C ALA A 850 5.79 26.08 32.73
N HIS A 851 6.64 26.33 31.74
CA HIS A 851 6.20 26.79 30.41
C HIS A 851 5.24 25.82 29.72
N LEU A 852 5.52 24.51 29.79
CA LEU A 852 4.66 23.49 29.21
C LEU A 852 3.32 23.38 29.97
N GLU A 853 3.35 23.49 31.29
CA GLU A 853 2.12 23.47 32.12
C GLU A 853 1.22 24.67 31.84
N GLU A 854 1.76 25.88 31.67
CA GLU A 854 1.01 27.07 31.27
C GLU A 854 0.28 26.85 29.92
N ARG A 855 0.93 26.16 29.00
CA ARG A 855 0.37 25.87 27.66
C ARG A 855 -0.49 24.58 27.61
N ARG A 856 -0.53 23.83 28.68
CA ARG A 856 -1.21 22.54 28.74
C ARG A 856 -2.67 22.60 28.26
N SER A 857 -3.43 23.61 28.72
CA SER A 857 -4.84 23.79 28.32
C SER A 857 -4.99 24.02 26.80
N ALA A 858 -4.05 24.75 26.18
CA ALA A 858 -4.05 24.97 24.74
C ALA A 858 -3.71 23.68 23.96
N TYR A 859 -2.79 22.87 24.46
CA TYR A 859 -2.46 21.57 23.88
C TYR A 859 -3.62 20.58 24.03
N GLU A 860 -4.21 20.51 25.24
CA GLU A 860 -5.37 19.65 25.50
C GLU A 860 -6.54 20.04 24.59
N LYS A 861 -6.79 21.33 24.37
CA LYS A 861 -7.83 21.78 23.46
C LYS A 861 -7.63 21.28 22.03
N LYS A 862 -6.42 21.39 21.48
CA LYS A 862 -6.07 20.89 20.14
C LYS A 862 -6.28 19.37 20.00
N VAL A 863 -6.06 18.62 21.08
CA VAL A 863 -6.21 17.17 21.10
C VAL A 863 -7.66 16.76 21.34
N VAL A 864 -8.36 17.44 22.23
CA VAL A 864 -9.72 17.09 22.69
C VAL A 864 -10.79 17.48 21.66
N GLU A 865 -10.67 18.62 20.99
CA GLU A 865 -11.64 19.05 19.98
C GLU A 865 -11.96 17.99 18.90
N PRO A 866 -10.97 17.34 18.25
CA PRO A 866 -11.25 16.24 17.33
C PRO A 866 -11.87 15.01 18.01
N LEU A 867 -11.48 14.73 19.27
CA LEU A 867 -12.03 13.60 20.05
C LEU A 867 -13.50 13.84 20.41
N ASP A 868 -13.86 15.04 20.84
CA ASP A 868 -15.23 15.43 21.16
C ASP A 868 -16.12 15.44 19.91
N SER A 869 -15.60 15.92 18.79
CA SER A 869 -16.32 15.86 17.51
C SER A 869 -16.65 14.40 17.13
N TYR A 870 -15.71 13.49 17.32
CA TYR A 870 -15.94 12.07 17.07
C TYR A 870 -16.93 11.48 18.09
N GLN A 871 -16.83 11.86 19.36
CA GLN A 871 -17.76 11.41 20.41
C GLN A 871 -19.21 11.81 20.07
N ASN A 872 -19.43 13.04 19.61
CA ASN A 872 -20.76 13.51 19.20
C ASN A 872 -21.29 12.69 18.02
N ARG A 873 -20.47 12.44 16.99
CA ARG A 873 -20.86 11.55 15.88
C ARG A 873 -21.19 10.13 16.35
N LEU A 874 -20.45 9.61 17.31
CA LEU A 874 -20.68 8.28 17.88
C LEU A 874 -22.01 8.20 18.62
N ASP A 875 -22.39 9.26 19.35
CA ASP A 875 -23.66 9.33 20.08
C ASP A 875 -24.86 9.51 19.11
N GLU A 876 -24.71 10.31 18.05
CA GLU A 876 -25.69 10.41 16.94
C GLU A 876 -25.86 9.06 16.24
N TRP A 877 -24.75 8.42 15.84
CA TRP A 877 -24.77 7.10 15.24
C TRP A 877 -25.50 6.07 16.12
N ARG A 878 -25.27 6.11 17.44
CA ARG A 878 -25.97 5.23 18.41
C ARG A 878 -27.47 5.42 18.35
N GLN A 879 -27.96 6.67 18.34
CA GLN A 879 -29.39 6.99 18.26
C GLN A 879 -29.97 6.49 16.93
N LEU A 880 -29.40 6.89 15.82
CA LEU A 880 -29.88 6.52 14.47
C LEU A 880 -29.87 5.02 14.23
N THR A 881 -28.85 4.30 14.73
CA THR A 881 -28.77 2.83 14.57
C THR A 881 -29.82 2.08 15.36
N LEU A 882 -30.33 2.64 16.43
CA LEU A 882 -31.38 2.03 17.28
C LEU A 882 -32.79 2.46 16.86
N ASP A 883 -32.93 3.57 16.15
CA ASP A 883 -34.21 4.02 15.62
C ASP A 883 -34.65 3.07 14.47
N GLY A 884 -35.96 2.69 14.52
CA GLY A 884 -36.54 1.81 13.49
C GLY A 884 -36.26 0.31 13.63
N VAL A 885 -35.55 -0.13 14.67
CA VAL A 885 -35.31 -1.57 14.90
C VAL A 885 -36.53 -2.28 15.49
N HIS A 886 -36.94 -3.37 14.83
CA HIS A 886 -38.07 -4.17 15.30
C HIS A 886 -37.79 -4.79 16.67
N VAL A 887 -38.82 -4.83 17.56
CA VAL A 887 -38.71 -5.24 18.95
C VAL A 887 -38.01 -6.59 19.16
N SER A 888 -38.21 -7.53 18.25
CA SER A 888 -37.63 -8.89 18.32
C SER A 888 -36.11 -8.95 18.08
N GLN A 889 -35.54 -7.94 17.41
CA GLN A 889 -34.09 -7.87 17.10
C GLN A 889 -33.36 -6.83 17.95
N ARG A 890 -34.12 -5.99 18.69
CA ARG A 890 -33.63 -4.82 19.41
C ARG A 890 -32.57 -5.19 20.44
N GLY A 891 -32.75 -6.23 21.23
CA GLY A 891 -31.81 -6.60 22.29
C GLY A 891 -30.44 -7.02 21.80
N ARG A 892 -30.34 -7.78 20.68
CA ARG A 892 -29.06 -8.17 20.09
C ARG A 892 -28.35 -6.97 19.45
N LYS A 893 -29.11 -6.11 18.79
CA LYS A 893 -28.54 -4.92 18.15
C LYS A 893 -28.07 -3.89 19.19
N GLU A 894 -28.84 -3.69 20.26
CA GLU A 894 -28.45 -2.85 21.41
C GLU A 894 -27.14 -3.34 22.05
N GLN A 895 -26.97 -4.65 22.26
CA GLN A 895 -25.72 -5.19 22.80
C GLN A 895 -24.54 -4.90 21.89
N SER A 896 -24.67 -5.15 20.59
CA SER A 896 -23.61 -4.91 19.59
C SER A 896 -23.24 -3.42 19.49
N VAL A 897 -24.24 -2.54 19.49
CA VAL A 897 -24.04 -1.09 19.50
C VAL A 897 -23.33 -0.64 20.78
N ARG A 898 -23.75 -1.15 21.93
CA ARG A 898 -23.13 -0.86 23.24
C ARG A 898 -21.66 -1.28 23.27
N GLU A 899 -21.34 -2.49 22.81
CA GLU A 899 -19.96 -2.99 22.75
C GLU A 899 -19.10 -2.13 21.81
N THR A 900 -19.66 -1.68 20.67
CA THR A 900 -18.99 -0.78 19.73
C THR A 900 -18.71 0.58 20.35
N VAL A 901 -19.73 1.21 20.99
CA VAL A 901 -19.58 2.49 21.67
C VAL A 901 -18.54 2.41 22.80
N GLU A 902 -18.60 1.37 23.63
CA GLU A 902 -17.63 1.19 24.73
C GLU A 902 -16.20 1.01 24.20
N ARG A 903 -16.03 0.31 23.09
CA ARG A 903 -14.72 0.13 22.45
C ARG A 903 -14.18 1.46 21.90
N GLN A 904 -15.02 2.23 21.19
CA GLN A 904 -14.61 3.53 20.66
C GLN A 904 -14.32 4.54 21.79
N ARG A 905 -15.09 4.56 22.86
CA ARG A 905 -14.80 5.41 24.01
C ARG A 905 -13.47 5.05 24.68
N ARG A 906 -13.16 3.77 24.86
CA ARG A 906 -11.83 3.35 25.40
C ARG A 906 -10.70 3.82 24.48
N LEU A 907 -10.90 3.74 23.15
CA LEU A 907 -9.94 4.26 22.20
C LEU A 907 -9.75 5.77 22.38
N LEU A 908 -10.82 6.56 22.39
CA LEU A 908 -10.77 8.01 22.61
C LEU A 908 -10.04 8.36 23.91
N ASP A 909 -10.33 7.65 24.98
CA ASP A 909 -9.64 7.85 26.27
C ASP A 909 -8.15 7.50 26.20
N SER A 910 -7.76 6.56 25.36
CA SER A 910 -6.35 6.20 25.18
C SER A 910 -5.54 7.24 24.37
N LEU A 911 -6.22 8.07 23.60
CA LEU A 911 -5.60 9.13 22.77
C LEU A 911 -5.44 10.46 23.52
N LYS A 912 -6.09 10.65 24.66
CA LYS A 912 -5.97 11.88 25.49
C LYS A 912 -4.55 12.00 26.07
N ILE A 913 -4.11 13.25 26.24
CA ILE A 913 -2.88 13.58 26.95
C ILE A 913 -2.96 13.01 28.38
N THR A 914 -1.88 12.40 28.83
CA THR A 914 -1.82 11.81 30.18
C THR A 914 -0.51 12.18 30.89
N GLY A 915 -0.59 12.37 32.19
CA GLY A 915 0.57 12.60 33.05
C GLY A 915 1.21 13.97 32.90
N GLU A 916 2.42 14.07 33.44
CA GLU A 916 3.30 15.24 33.35
C GLU A 916 4.09 15.21 32.04
N PRO A 917 4.61 16.39 31.56
CA PRO A 917 5.45 16.43 30.38
C PRO A 917 6.79 15.74 30.64
N LEU A 918 7.23 14.95 29.68
CA LEU A 918 8.54 14.33 29.68
C LEU A 918 9.55 15.34 29.14
N LEU A 919 10.61 15.59 29.89
CA LEU A 919 11.65 16.55 29.53
C LEU A 919 12.98 15.86 29.24
N ARG A 920 13.76 16.42 28.31
CA ARG A 920 15.12 15.98 28.01
C ARG A 920 16.00 17.18 27.71
N VAL A 921 17.12 17.32 28.42
CA VAL A 921 18.15 18.29 28.10
C VAL A 921 18.96 17.77 26.91
N LEU A 922 19.04 18.57 25.84
CA LEU A 922 19.66 18.20 24.57
C LEU A 922 21.09 18.71 24.46
N ALA A 923 21.30 19.97 24.79
CA ALA A 923 22.60 20.63 24.77
C ALA A 923 22.54 21.95 25.56
N VAL A 924 23.70 22.51 25.87
CA VAL A 924 23.84 23.86 26.45
C VAL A 924 24.73 24.71 25.56
N LEU A 925 24.19 25.83 25.07
CA LEU A 925 24.96 26.82 24.35
C LEU A 925 25.54 27.83 25.36
N VAL A 926 26.82 28.13 25.27
CA VAL A 926 27.49 29.11 26.14
C VAL A 926 28.18 30.19 25.33
N PRO A 927 28.32 31.43 25.85
CA PRO A 927 29.03 32.50 25.17
C PRO A 927 30.46 32.12 24.82
N GLU A 928 30.91 32.56 23.65
CA GLU A 928 32.32 32.55 23.32
C GLU A 928 33.03 33.48 24.32
N ALA A 929 34.18 33.04 24.89
CA ALA A 929 34.96 33.92 25.73
C ALA A 929 35.40 35.13 24.90
N PRO A 930 35.34 36.38 25.47
CA PRO A 930 35.81 37.52 24.73
C PRO A 930 37.27 37.26 24.35
N ASP A 931 37.58 37.49 23.05
CA ASP A 931 38.95 37.40 22.53
C ASP A 931 39.86 38.15 23.50
N SER A 932 40.65 37.41 24.29
CA SER A 932 41.73 38.01 25.03
C SER A 932 42.72 38.48 23.97
N GLY A 933 42.56 39.76 23.58
CA GLY A 933 43.36 40.39 22.55
C GLY A 933 44.82 40.06 22.77
N VAL A 934 45.41 39.39 21.81
CA VAL A 934 46.83 39.27 21.65
C VAL A 934 47.31 40.69 21.48
N VAL A 935 47.69 41.29 22.58
CA VAL A 935 48.50 42.49 22.56
C VAL A 935 49.82 42.14 21.82
N ARG A 936 49.83 42.42 20.51
CA ARG A 936 51.11 42.48 19.79
C ARG A 936 51.97 43.47 20.53
N GLN A 937 52.89 43.00 21.34
CA GLN A 937 54.00 43.79 21.77
C GLN A 937 54.81 44.13 20.52
N ASP A 938 54.60 45.35 20.01
CA ASP A 938 55.53 45.99 19.13
C ASP A 938 56.81 46.27 19.97
N GLY A 939 57.79 45.37 19.84
CA GLY A 939 59.10 45.57 20.33
C GLY A 939 59.83 46.63 19.45
N PRO A 940 60.53 47.60 20.02
CA PRO A 940 61.19 48.58 19.20
C PRO A 940 62.48 48.04 18.60
N ARG A 941 62.66 48.26 17.28
CA ARG A 941 63.84 48.25 16.39
C ARG A 941 64.74 47.01 16.41
#